data_1a61f3c812e5ca510d701392864741fc
#
_entry.id   1a61f3c812e5ca510d701392864741fc
#
_cell.length_a   1.000
_cell.length_b   1.000
_cell.length_c   1.000
_cell.angle_alpha   90.00
_cell.angle_beta   90.00
_cell.angle_gamma   90.00
#
_symmetry.space_group_name_H-M   'P 1'
#
loop_
_entity.id
_entity.type
_entity.pdbx_description
1 polymer ?
#
loop_
_entity_poly.entity_id
_entity_poly.type
_entity_poly.pdbx_seq_one_letter_code
_entity_poly.pdbx_strand_id
1 'polypeptide(L)'
;MAAKIIKFHETCIGFTIFYYLCRRKLNLTPFCTIAMMKKMLFLACCLLSFTVVNVNAQSTSWTADNGNGTFTNPLFYDEFSDPDIIRVGDDYYLAGTTMHAVPGLVILHSKDLVNWEFASYCFDRFDFPEDKFALKNHQEIYGQGIWAPCIRYANGQFYVFSNINGKGLQCYTAKDIKGPWTHHNMQGNIYDLGVLFDDDGKIYAIHRYGEVHCTELKPDMSGPVEGSDRVIIPEGNGIGEGHHMYKIDGMYYLISTDYSPNGRTLCSRSKSIWGPYETRVIEADETYGYHGVGRTSVPRGTKYRIGEDGTKFGVNAASPDATGCDNAHQGGIVQAKDGSWWALFMQDFHSIGRTVCLMPMTWEDGWPMVGLKGNLGRAPRTWFKPDTKLGCYGIGEEPQPMCAPYDRSDDFNGKTLKPIWQWNHNPEEKLWCLKGGKLRIQAQPAEQLMWARNTLTQRVIGPKSTTTVELYTKGMKDGDVCGLGNINVPCSWIGLVKEGNALSLRSFEQMTNDTVIMSAGFASDKIWLRCIGDYDNNQMQYAYSTDGVNFQTLGRIMPLTYQLISFQGSRHALFAFNVKGKQGGYAEIDNFTVDEPCADRSKNIPYGKTIRIINKATGRPAIALKHGMLHYTHAGDKSELTQFKVIDRGQGLVALQCADGRYVKVYGDGLPGDVRFTTDKLVGGEKLATTDDINSTTFLWQDYLDHDFMLLSLKNHKYLGKSPATGSPYSWDFVGPDPARRNGSVLMWEEVMKE
;
A
#
# COMPACT_ATOMS: atom_id res chain seq x y z
N MET A 1 9.89 19.87 26.78
CA MET A 1 9.31 20.12 28.12
C MET A 1 9.92 21.34 28.78
N ALA A 2 11.23 21.57 28.77
CA ALA A 2 11.89 22.74 29.35
C ALA A 2 11.45 24.08 28.74
N ALA A 3 11.32 24.20 27.42
CA ALA A 3 10.88 25.43 26.74
C ALA A 3 9.42 25.82 27.05
N LYS A 4 8.55 24.88 27.40
CA LYS A 4 7.17 25.15 27.86
C LYS A 4 7.13 25.67 29.29
N ILE A 5 8.10 25.27 30.13
CA ILE A 5 8.19 25.72 31.54
C ILE A 5 8.71 27.14 31.59
N ILE A 6 9.68 27.52 30.74
CA ILE A 6 10.23 28.87 30.68
C ILE A 6 9.16 29.88 30.20
N LYS A 7 8.38 29.53 29.15
CA LYS A 7 7.27 30.38 28.70
C LYS A 7 6.15 30.55 29.72
N PHE A 8 5.88 29.51 30.54
CA PHE A 8 4.92 29.60 31.62
C PHE A 8 5.41 30.54 32.78
N HIS A 9 6.71 30.50 33.05
CA HIS A 9 7.32 31.36 34.06
C HIS A 9 7.30 32.84 33.66
N GLU A 10 7.61 33.16 32.39
CA GLU A 10 7.56 34.55 31.88
C GLU A 10 6.12 35.11 31.86
N THR A 11 5.13 34.26 31.56
CA THR A 11 3.70 34.64 31.57
C THR A 11 3.23 34.92 32.98
N CYS A 12 3.69 34.15 34.00
CA CYS A 12 3.35 34.38 35.40
C CYS A 12 4.01 35.67 35.95
N ILE A 13 5.22 35.98 35.57
CA ILE A 13 5.91 37.23 35.95
C ILE A 13 5.20 38.42 35.30
N GLY A 14 4.81 38.35 34.05
CA GLY A 14 4.04 39.40 33.36
C GLY A 14 2.69 39.66 34.02
N PHE A 15 1.98 38.65 34.47
CA PHE A 15 0.73 38.79 35.23
C PHE A 15 0.92 39.43 36.60
N THR A 16 1.97 39.11 37.29
CA THR A 16 2.29 39.70 38.60
C THR A 16 2.62 41.19 38.50
N ILE A 17 3.39 41.55 37.48
CA ILE A 17 3.73 42.96 37.20
C ILE A 17 2.48 43.76 36.78
N PHE A 18 1.63 43.18 35.92
CA PHE A 18 0.38 43.78 35.50
C PHE A 18 -0.61 43.99 36.66
N TYR A 19 -0.74 43.00 37.56
CA TYR A 19 -1.51 43.12 38.79
C TYR A 19 -1.04 44.27 39.65
N TYR A 20 0.26 44.43 39.84
CA TYR A 20 0.83 45.51 40.63
C TYR A 20 0.64 46.91 39.99
N LEU A 21 0.71 47.02 38.67
CA LEU A 21 0.48 48.24 37.92
C LEU A 21 -1.00 48.68 37.92
N CYS A 22 -1.92 47.75 37.79
CA CYS A 22 -3.37 48.03 37.85
C CYS A 22 -3.82 48.45 39.24
N ARG A 23 -3.24 47.90 40.29
CA ARG A 23 -3.55 48.28 41.69
C ARG A 23 -3.05 49.68 42.03
N ARG A 24 -1.97 50.13 41.40
CA ARG A 24 -1.34 51.46 41.71
C ARG A 24 -1.95 52.59 40.89
N LYS A 25 -2.57 52.38 39.74
CA LYS A 25 -3.11 53.42 38.87
C LYS A 25 -4.65 53.61 38.91
N LEU A 26 -5.42 52.65 39.36
CA LEU A 26 -6.86 52.65 39.21
C LEU A 26 -7.70 52.62 40.50
N ASN A 27 -7.07 52.68 41.71
CA ASN A 27 -7.73 52.74 43.02
C ASN A 27 -8.93 51.76 43.17
N LEU A 28 -8.84 50.56 42.57
CA LEU A 28 -9.90 49.57 42.61
C LEU A 28 -9.91 48.75 43.88
N THR A 29 -11.09 48.47 44.42
CA THR A 29 -11.26 47.61 45.60
C THR A 29 -10.83 46.17 45.26
N PRO A 30 -10.34 45.37 46.28
CA PRO A 30 -9.87 43.99 46.02
C PRO A 30 -10.90 43.11 45.31
N PHE A 31 -12.16 43.36 45.52
CA PHE A 31 -13.26 42.58 44.91
C PHE A 31 -13.41 42.83 43.38
N CYS A 32 -13.23 44.05 42.93
CA CYS A 32 -13.27 44.44 41.51
C CYS A 32 -12.06 43.88 40.72
N THR A 33 -10.93 43.85 41.35
CA THR A 33 -9.69 43.35 40.73
C THR A 33 -9.74 41.86 40.51
N ILE A 34 -10.30 41.10 41.45
CA ILE A 34 -10.48 39.63 41.36
C ILE A 34 -11.52 39.27 40.27
N ALA A 35 -12.62 40.05 40.17
CA ALA A 35 -13.62 39.86 39.16
C ALA A 35 -13.11 40.17 37.71
N MET A 36 -12.28 41.20 37.55
CA MET A 36 -11.61 41.50 36.30
C MET A 36 -10.54 40.43 35.91
N MET A 37 -9.77 39.96 36.90
CA MET A 37 -8.80 38.88 36.66
C MET A 37 -9.51 37.57 36.25
N LYS A 38 -10.64 37.21 36.88
CA LYS A 38 -11.43 36.04 36.49
C LYS A 38 -11.97 36.18 35.05
N LYS A 39 -12.46 37.36 34.67
CA LYS A 39 -12.91 37.62 33.28
C LYS A 39 -11.75 37.62 32.29
N MET A 40 -10.59 38.14 32.61
CA MET A 40 -9.41 38.13 31.75
C MET A 40 -8.79 36.71 31.66
N LEU A 41 -8.79 35.94 32.75
CA LEU A 41 -8.38 34.56 32.74
C LEU A 41 -9.32 33.69 31.91
N PHE A 42 -10.63 33.93 32.00
CA PHE A 42 -11.64 33.28 31.18
C PHE A 42 -11.49 33.68 29.69
N LEU A 43 -11.23 34.96 29.39
CA LEU A 43 -10.95 35.39 28.01
C LEU A 43 -9.62 34.86 27.47
N ALA A 44 -8.58 34.77 28.30
CA ALA A 44 -7.30 34.17 27.94
C ALA A 44 -7.43 32.63 27.75
N CYS A 45 -8.20 31.96 28.58
CA CYS A 45 -8.52 30.54 28.37
C CYS A 45 -9.38 30.32 27.14
N CYS A 46 -10.35 31.19 26.84
CA CYS A 46 -11.12 31.14 25.61
C CYS A 46 -10.27 31.47 24.37
N LEU A 47 -9.33 32.42 24.44
CA LEU A 47 -8.37 32.69 23.36
C LEU A 47 -7.31 31.59 23.20
N LEU A 48 -6.93 30.91 24.29
CA LEU A 48 -6.08 29.72 24.22
C LEU A 48 -6.80 28.46 23.72
N SER A 49 -8.11 28.39 23.90
CA SER A 49 -8.91 27.32 23.29
C SER A 49 -9.26 27.59 21.81
N PHE A 50 -9.09 28.81 21.31
CA PHE A 50 -9.20 29.17 19.87
C PHE A 50 -7.86 29.18 19.14
N THR A 51 -6.73 29.15 19.82
CA THR A 51 -5.47 28.70 19.24
C THR A 51 -5.37 27.18 19.40
N VAL A 52 -6.31 26.42 18.89
CA VAL A 52 -5.96 25.20 18.20
C VAL A 52 -4.98 25.68 17.12
N VAL A 53 -3.69 25.65 17.46
CA VAL A 53 -2.67 25.48 16.47
C VAL A 53 -3.14 24.24 15.72
N ASN A 54 -3.73 24.45 14.56
CA ASN A 54 -3.63 23.49 13.48
C ASN A 54 -2.12 23.35 13.25
N VAL A 55 -1.45 22.58 14.09
CA VAL A 55 -0.37 21.76 13.62
C VAL A 55 -1.15 20.90 12.62
N ASN A 56 -1.14 21.29 11.36
CA ASN A 56 -1.35 20.39 10.27
C ASN A 56 -0.32 19.31 10.55
N ALA A 57 -0.73 18.29 11.29
CA ALA A 57 -0.02 17.04 11.32
C ALA A 57 0.07 16.69 9.85
N GLN A 58 1.28 16.72 9.33
CA GLN A 58 1.53 16.40 7.94
C GLN A 58 0.87 15.06 7.73
N SER A 59 -0.10 15.03 6.84
CA SER A 59 -0.84 13.85 6.54
C SER A 59 0.14 12.76 6.14
N THR A 60 0.04 11.59 6.77
CA THR A 60 0.88 10.43 6.48
C THR A 60 0.19 9.45 5.55
N SER A 61 -1.01 9.76 5.08
CA SER A 61 -1.75 8.91 4.16
C SER A 61 -1.12 8.91 2.77
N TRP A 62 -1.29 7.78 2.09
CA TRP A 62 -0.56 7.52 0.86
C TRP A 62 -1.25 8.04 -0.39
N THR A 63 -0.51 8.69 -1.26
CA THR A 63 -0.85 8.92 -2.66
C THR A 63 0.34 8.57 -3.54
N ALA A 64 0.14 7.89 -4.66
CA ALA A 64 1.22 7.59 -5.59
C ALA A 64 1.64 8.82 -6.40
N ASP A 65 0.71 9.64 -6.83
CA ASP A 65 1.00 10.87 -7.58
C ASP A 65 1.58 11.93 -6.66
N ASN A 66 2.78 12.40 -6.97
CA ASN A 66 3.47 13.42 -6.18
C ASN A 66 3.05 14.85 -6.57
N GLY A 67 2.17 15.04 -7.57
CA GLY A 67 1.71 16.36 -8.04
C GLY A 67 2.77 17.20 -8.74
N ASN A 68 3.92 16.63 -9.06
CA ASN A 68 5.05 17.33 -9.69
C ASN A 68 5.57 16.63 -10.96
N GLY A 69 4.76 15.76 -11.57
CA GLY A 69 5.13 14.96 -12.72
C GLY A 69 5.84 13.65 -12.38
N THR A 70 5.98 13.33 -11.09
CA THR A 70 6.52 12.05 -10.63
C THR A 70 5.48 11.25 -9.85
N PHE A 71 5.74 9.96 -9.69
CA PHE A 71 4.96 9.07 -8.83
C PHE A 71 5.89 8.32 -7.88
N THR A 72 5.34 7.76 -6.79
CA THR A 72 6.07 6.94 -5.83
C THR A 72 5.31 5.64 -5.55
N ASN A 73 6.00 4.51 -5.63
CA ASN A 73 5.46 3.19 -5.32
C ASN A 73 5.28 2.94 -3.81
N PRO A 74 4.34 2.08 -3.42
CA PRO A 74 3.37 1.38 -4.26
C PRO A 74 2.30 2.32 -4.82
N LEU A 75 1.61 1.95 -5.92
CA LEU A 75 0.51 2.74 -6.48
C LEU A 75 -0.66 2.87 -5.49
N PHE A 76 -0.97 1.78 -4.79
CA PHE A 76 -2.00 1.71 -3.78
C PHE A 76 -1.36 1.24 -2.47
N TYR A 77 -1.64 1.93 -1.37
CA TYR A 77 -1.24 1.44 -0.06
C TYR A 77 -2.38 0.63 0.59
N ASP A 78 -3.11 -0.09 -0.25
CA ASP A 78 -4.09 -1.10 0.10
C ASP A 78 -3.88 -2.34 -0.78
N GLU A 79 -4.57 -3.42 -0.46
CA GLU A 79 -4.41 -4.67 -1.19
C GLU A 79 -4.99 -4.60 -2.59
N PHE A 80 -4.18 -4.98 -3.57
CA PHE A 80 -4.58 -5.27 -4.92
C PHE A 80 -3.71 -6.41 -5.47
N SER A 81 -4.24 -7.62 -5.43
CA SER A 81 -3.46 -8.85 -5.62
C SER A 81 -3.51 -9.36 -7.05
N ASP A 82 -2.41 -9.97 -7.48
CA ASP A 82 -2.25 -10.67 -8.77
C ASP A 82 -2.71 -9.82 -9.97
N PRO A 83 -2.14 -8.63 -10.19
CA PRO A 83 -2.62 -7.70 -11.19
C PRO A 83 -2.35 -8.17 -12.63
N ASP A 84 -3.30 -7.94 -13.54
CA ASP A 84 -3.04 -7.94 -14.98
C ASP A 84 -3.53 -6.65 -15.62
N ILE A 85 -2.78 -6.14 -16.59
CA ILE A 85 -2.94 -4.83 -17.20
C ILE A 85 -3.11 -4.92 -18.71
N ILE A 86 -4.04 -4.11 -19.24
CA ILE A 86 -4.13 -3.86 -20.70
C ILE A 86 -4.30 -2.37 -20.98
N ARG A 87 -3.95 -1.99 -22.21
CA ARG A 87 -4.31 -0.69 -22.78
C ARG A 87 -5.28 -0.89 -23.94
N VAL A 88 -6.34 -0.07 -23.96
CA VAL A 88 -7.32 -0.02 -25.06
C VAL A 88 -7.47 1.44 -25.50
N GLY A 89 -6.89 1.79 -26.62
CA GLY A 89 -6.83 3.20 -27.05
C GLY A 89 -5.97 4.05 -26.11
N ASP A 90 -6.60 5.04 -25.51
CA ASP A 90 -5.97 5.95 -24.54
C ASP A 90 -6.23 5.55 -23.08
N ASP A 91 -6.87 4.42 -22.86
CA ASP A 91 -7.31 3.95 -21.53
C ASP A 91 -6.52 2.74 -21.09
N TYR A 92 -6.23 2.67 -19.79
CA TYR A 92 -5.60 1.54 -19.15
C TYR A 92 -6.58 0.87 -18.19
N TYR A 93 -6.58 -0.46 -18.16
CA TYR A 93 -7.45 -1.25 -17.30
C TYR A 93 -6.63 -2.26 -16.53
N LEU A 94 -6.81 -2.27 -15.21
CA LEU A 94 -6.11 -3.16 -14.28
C LEU A 94 -7.11 -4.08 -13.61
N ALA A 95 -6.92 -5.40 -13.76
CA ALA A 95 -7.71 -6.41 -13.09
C ALA A 95 -6.95 -6.98 -11.89
N GLY A 96 -7.65 -7.26 -10.79
CA GLY A 96 -7.09 -7.87 -9.60
C GLY A 96 -8.00 -8.93 -8.99
N THR A 97 -7.40 -9.87 -8.25
CA THR A 97 -8.17 -10.90 -7.55
C THR A 97 -8.84 -10.37 -6.29
N THR A 98 -9.90 -11.05 -5.86
CA THR A 98 -10.62 -10.77 -4.61
C THR A 98 -10.74 -11.99 -3.71
N MET A 99 -10.15 -13.08 -4.09
CA MET A 99 -10.17 -14.36 -3.36
C MET A 99 -11.60 -14.79 -3.01
N HIS A 100 -11.95 -14.89 -1.73
CA HIS A 100 -13.27 -15.25 -1.24
C HIS A 100 -14.22 -14.07 -1.06
N ALA A 101 -13.71 -12.82 -1.19
CA ALA A 101 -14.52 -11.63 -1.02
C ALA A 101 -15.36 -11.32 -2.27
N VAL A 102 -16.61 -10.92 -2.08
CA VAL A 102 -17.56 -10.56 -3.13
C VAL A 102 -18.19 -9.20 -2.90
N PRO A 103 -18.43 -8.41 -3.97
CA PRO A 103 -18.25 -8.68 -5.40
C PRO A 103 -16.80 -8.99 -5.77
N GLY A 104 -16.56 -9.69 -6.88
CA GLY A 104 -15.26 -10.25 -7.23
C GLY A 104 -14.71 -9.86 -8.60
N LEU A 105 -13.40 -10.01 -8.72
CA LEU A 105 -12.55 -9.53 -9.80
C LEU A 105 -12.74 -8.03 -10.04
N VAL A 106 -12.02 -7.25 -9.24
CA VAL A 106 -12.05 -5.78 -9.34
C VAL A 106 -11.34 -5.31 -10.61
N ILE A 107 -11.97 -4.37 -11.32
CA ILE A 107 -11.39 -3.68 -12.46
C ILE A 107 -11.23 -2.20 -12.12
N LEU A 108 -10.03 -1.68 -12.33
CA LEU A 108 -9.71 -0.27 -12.24
C LEU A 108 -9.42 0.31 -13.62
N HIS A 109 -9.63 1.62 -13.76
CA HIS A 109 -9.39 2.40 -14.97
C HIS A 109 -8.41 3.53 -14.69
N SER A 110 -7.54 3.83 -15.65
CA SER A 110 -6.60 4.96 -15.60
C SER A 110 -6.37 5.57 -16.98
N LYS A 111 -5.96 6.83 -16.99
CA LYS A 111 -5.49 7.56 -18.19
C LYS A 111 -3.97 7.76 -18.20
N ASP A 112 -3.29 7.54 -17.06
CA ASP A 112 -1.87 7.88 -16.88
C ASP A 112 -1.04 6.79 -16.17
N LEU A 113 -1.62 5.62 -15.90
CA LEU A 113 -1.02 4.50 -15.16
C LEU A 113 -0.76 4.77 -13.66
N VAL A 114 -0.94 5.98 -13.18
CA VAL A 114 -0.65 6.39 -11.79
C VAL A 114 -1.92 6.67 -11.01
N ASN A 115 -2.85 7.41 -11.61
CA ASN A 115 -4.14 7.75 -11.01
C ASN A 115 -5.20 6.76 -11.51
N TRP A 116 -5.83 6.06 -10.58
CA TRP A 116 -6.77 4.99 -10.86
C TRP A 116 -8.14 5.25 -10.25
N GLU A 117 -9.18 4.88 -10.95
CA GLU A 117 -10.56 4.91 -10.48
C GLU A 117 -11.21 3.53 -10.60
N PHE A 118 -12.21 3.27 -9.76
CA PHE A 118 -12.99 2.04 -9.85
C PHE A 118 -13.83 2.04 -11.13
N ALA A 119 -13.75 0.97 -11.90
CA ALA A 119 -14.57 0.75 -13.09
C ALA A 119 -15.72 -0.21 -12.84
N SER A 120 -15.44 -1.44 -12.40
CA SER A 120 -16.46 -2.46 -12.14
C SER A 120 -15.93 -3.65 -11.34
N TYR A 121 -16.85 -4.52 -10.96
CA TYR A 121 -16.59 -5.93 -10.62
C TYR A 121 -17.13 -6.84 -11.73
N CYS A 122 -16.50 -7.99 -11.95
CA CYS A 122 -16.95 -8.95 -12.96
C CYS A 122 -18.16 -9.76 -12.50
N PHE A 123 -18.37 -9.94 -11.19
CA PHE A 123 -19.50 -10.66 -10.62
C PHE A 123 -19.82 -10.17 -9.20
N ASP A 124 -21.11 -10.29 -8.83
CA ASP A 124 -21.58 -9.83 -7.52
C ASP A 124 -21.45 -10.90 -6.44
N ARG A 125 -21.51 -12.18 -6.80
CA ARG A 125 -21.43 -13.33 -5.90
C ARG A 125 -20.96 -14.58 -6.61
N PHE A 126 -20.41 -15.55 -5.87
CA PHE A 126 -20.17 -16.89 -6.40
C PHE A 126 -21.50 -17.59 -6.70
N ASP A 127 -21.71 -17.97 -7.94
CA ASP A 127 -22.95 -18.66 -8.38
C ASP A 127 -22.79 -20.18 -8.30
N PHE A 128 -22.49 -20.67 -7.09
CA PHE A 128 -22.32 -22.07 -6.77
C PHE A 128 -23.08 -22.42 -5.50
N PRO A 129 -23.76 -23.60 -5.45
CA PRO A 129 -24.65 -23.94 -4.36
C PRO A 129 -23.96 -24.42 -3.08
N GLU A 130 -22.67 -24.74 -3.12
CA GLU A 130 -21.94 -25.31 -1.99
C GLU A 130 -21.83 -24.34 -0.81
N ASP A 131 -22.04 -24.87 0.37
CA ASP A 131 -22.05 -24.13 1.64
C ASP A 131 -20.76 -23.33 1.92
N LYS A 132 -19.64 -23.80 1.41
CA LYS A 132 -18.33 -23.13 1.56
C LYS A 132 -18.31 -21.71 0.98
N PHE A 133 -19.04 -21.44 -0.10
CA PHE A 133 -19.11 -20.11 -0.70
C PHE A 133 -19.93 -19.11 0.13
N ALA A 134 -20.76 -19.58 1.05
CA ALA A 134 -21.60 -18.77 1.92
C ALA A 134 -21.28 -18.94 3.40
N LEU A 135 -20.14 -19.51 3.74
CA LEU A 135 -19.67 -19.72 5.12
C LEU A 135 -20.70 -20.47 5.99
N LYS A 136 -21.34 -21.50 5.41
CA LYS A 136 -22.35 -22.33 6.06
C LYS A 136 -21.74 -23.65 6.54
N ASN A 137 -22.31 -24.21 7.61
CA ASN A 137 -21.97 -25.53 8.15
C ASN A 137 -20.46 -25.73 8.36
N HIS A 138 -19.76 -24.71 8.88
CA HIS A 138 -18.30 -24.69 9.10
C HIS A 138 -17.49 -25.04 7.84
N GLN A 139 -18.00 -24.65 6.68
CA GLN A 139 -17.28 -24.73 5.42
C GLN A 139 -16.89 -23.32 4.95
N GLU A 140 -15.67 -23.18 4.46
CA GLU A 140 -15.06 -21.89 4.11
C GLU A 140 -14.23 -22.00 2.82
N ILE A 141 -13.87 -20.82 2.27
CA ILE A 141 -12.96 -20.67 1.14
C ILE A 141 -11.91 -19.59 1.41
N TYR A 142 -11.52 -19.36 2.67
CA TYR A 142 -10.41 -18.44 2.98
C TYR A 142 -9.14 -18.84 2.24
N GLY A 143 -8.47 -17.87 1.61
CA GLY A 143 -7.31 -18.10 0.74
C GLY A 143 -7.62 -18.92 -0.52
N GLN A 144 -8.89 -19.08 -0.84
CA GLN A 144 -9.44 -19.73 -2.02
C GLN A 144 -10.48 -18.80 -2.68
N GLY A 145 -11.37 -19.35 -3.48
CA GLY A 145 -12.34 -18.57 -4.24
C GLY A 145 -11.82 -18.30 -5.63
N ILE A 146 -11.82 -17.05 -6.06
CA ILE A 146 -11.31 -16.66 -7.38
C ILE A 146 -9.88 -16.14 -7.28
N TRP A 147 -9.00 -16.65 -8.12
CA TRP A 147 -7.57 -16.39 -8.09
C TRP A 147 -7.13 -15.40 -9.19
N ALA A 148 -5.82 -15.40 -9.53
CA ALA A 148 -5.22 -14.48 -10.46
C ALA A 148 -6.03 -14.28 -11.74
N PRO A 149 -6.42 -13.04 -12.10
CA PRO A 149 -7.11 -12.75 -13.35
C PRO A 149 -6.15 -12.57 -14.50
N CYS A 150 -6.67 -12.78 -15.72
CA CYS A 150 -6.05 -12.36 -16.95
C CYS A 150 -7.07 -11.53 -17.73
N ILE A 151 -6.82 -10.22 -17.93
CA ILE A 151 -7.70 -9.32 -18.71
C ILE A 151 -7.20 -9.18 -20.12
N ARG A 152 -8.11 -9.27 -21.11
CA ARG A 152 -7.80 -9.09 -22.53
C ARG A 152 -8.89 -8.28 -23.22
N TYR A 153 -8.54 -7.62 -24.31
CA TYR A 153 -9.49 -6.97 -25.20
C TYR A 153 -9.27 -7.48 -26.64
N ALA A 154 -10.27 -8.10 -27.18
CA ALA A 154 -10.23 -8.64 -28.53
C ALA A 154 -11.62 -8.56 -29.18
N ASN A 155 -11.67 -8.39 -30.50
CA ASN A 155 -12.93 -8.39 -31.27
C ASN A 155 -13.99 -7.42 -30.74
N GLY A 156 -13.56 -6.25 -30.19
CA GLY A 156 -14.48 -5.24 -29.64
C GLY A 156 -15.10 -5.60 -28.29
N GLN A 157 -14.50 -6.52 -27.54
CA GLN A 157 -15.02 -7.04 -26.29
C GLN A 157 -13.89 -7.25 -25.27
N PHE A 158 -14.18 -7.01 -24.00
CA PHE A 158 -13.34 -7.37 -22.86
C PHE A 158 -13.56 -8.81 -22.44
N TYR A 159 -12.50 -9.46 -22.02
CA TYR A 159 -12.47 -10.80 -21.44
C TYR A 159 -11.65 -10.76 -20.16
N VAL A 160 -12.18 -11.34 -19.09
CA VAL A 160 -11.44 -11.57 -17.85
C VAL A 160 -11.51 -13.04 -17.51
N PHE A 161 -10.36 -13.70 -17.57
CA PHE A 161 -10.21 -15.10 -17.24
C PHE A 161 -9.67 -15.26 -15.83
N SER A 162 -10.13 -16.26 -15.10
CA SER A 162 -9.58 -16.62 -13.80
C SER A 162 -9.99 -18.04 -13.44
N ASN A 163 -9.39 -18.62 -12.41
CA ASN A 163 -9.72 -19.96 -11.92
C ASN A 163 -10.38 -19.86 -10.53
N ILE A 164 -11.51 -20.57 -10.37
CA ILE A 164 -12.14 -20.75 -9.05
C ILE A 164 -11.76 -22.11 -8.50
N ASN A 165 -11.23 -22.15 -7.28
CA ASN A 165 -10.78 -23.38 -6.63
C ASN A 165 -11.89 -24.45 -6.57
N GLY A 166 -11.64 -25.59 -7.21
CA GLY A 166 -12.58 -26.70 -7.32
C GLY A 166 -13.75 -26.47 -8.29
N LYS A 167 -13.74 -25.36 -9.06
CA LYS A 167 -14.71 -25.04 -10.11
C LYS A 167 -14.07 -24.86 -11.49
N GLY A 168 -12.75 -24.73 -11.53
CA GLY A 168 -11.98 -24.58 -12.76
C GLY A 168 -12.03 -23.20 -13.37
N LEU A 169 -11.70 -23.15 -14.67
CA LEU A 169 -11.60 -21.92 -15.44
C LEU A 169 -12.94 -21.22 -15.61
N GLN A 170 -12.95 -19.93 -15.35
CA GLN A 170 -14.07 -19.02 -15.57
C GLN A 170 -13.66 -17.94 -16.56
N CYS A 171 -14.60 -17.44 -17.35
CA CYS A 171 -14.43 -16.28 -18.19
C CYS A 171 -15.61 -15.33 -18.00
N TYR A 172 -15.31 -14.05 -17.88
CA TYR A 172 -16.30 -12.97 -17.84
C TYR A 172 -16.10 -12.10 -19.06
N THR A 173 -17.18 -11.79 -19.79
CA THR A 173 -17.12 -11.02 -21.03
C THR A 173 -18.04 -9.81 -20.97
N ALA A 174 -17.58 -8.66 -21.48
CA ALA A 174 -18.39 -7.44 -21.59
C ALA A 174 -17.96 -6.59 -22.79
N LYS A 175 -18.91 -5.88 -23.41
CA LYS A 175 -18.60 -4.88 -24.44
C LYS A 175 -18.12 -3.57 -23.84
N ASP A 176 -18.65 -3.20 -22.69
CA ASP A 176 -18.23 -2.05 -21.89
C ASP A 176 -17.54 -2.56 -20.62
N ILE A 177 -16.42 -1.93 -20.25
CA ILE A 177 -15.68 -2.30 -19.03
C ILE A 177 -16.52 -2.17 -17.76
N LYS A 178 -17.53 -1.31 -17.77
CA LYS A 178 -18.47 -1.14 -16.66
C LYS A 178 -19.55 -2.25 -16.62
N GLY A 179 -19.50 -3.19 -17.56
CA GLY A 179 -20.47 -4.27 -17.68
C GLY A 179 -21.73 -3.88 -18.47
N PRO A 180 -22.81 -4.68 -18.45
CA PRO A 180 -22.90 -5.90 -17.65
C PRO A 180 -21.95 -7.01 -18.14
N TRP A 181 -21.41 -7.78 -17.20
CA TRP A 181 -20.56 -8.92 -17.49
C TRP A 181 -21.36 -10.20 -17.67
N THR A 182 -21.00 -11.00 -18.67
CA THR A 182 -21.56 -12.33 -18.92
C THR A 182 -20.58 -13.38 -18.41
N HIS A 183 -21.03 -14.26 -17.54
CA HIS A 183 -20.24 -15.33 -16.96
C HIS A 183 -20.27 -16.59 -17.85
N HIS A 184 -19.10 -17.17 -18.11
CA HIS A 184 -18.88 -18.45 -18.79
C HIS A 184 -18.12 -19.39 -17.86
N ASN A 185 -18.74 -20.50 -17.46
CA ASN A 185 -18.05 -21.55 -16.72
C ASN A 185 -17.39 -22.49 -17.74
N MET A 186 -16.10 -22.30 -17.96
CA MET A 186 -15.34 -22.99 -19.00
C MET A 186 -14.87 -24.38 -18.58
N GLN A 187 -14.98 -24.74 -17.30
CA GLN A 187 -14.45 -25.98 -16.76
C GLN A 187 -12.91 -26.15 -16.98
N GLY A 188 -12.37 -27.28 -16.60
CA GLY A 188 -10.93 -27.52 -16.67
C GLY A 188 -10.17 -26.73 -15.59
N ASN A 189 -9.06 -27.27 -15.13
CA ASN A 189 -8.21 -26.63 -14.12
C ASN A 189 -7.03 -25.96 -14.83
N ILE A 190 -7.19 -24.69 -15.16
CA ILE A 190 -6.16 -23.86 -15.81
C ILE A 190 -5.74 -22.79 -14.81
N TYR A 191 -4.70 -23.11 -14.06
CA TYR A 191 -4.22 -22.37 -12.91
C TYR A 191 -3.24 -21.27 -13.31
N ASP A 192 -3.41 -20.07 -12.74
CA ASP A 192 -2.50 -18.92 -12.84
C ASP A 192 -2.18 -18.55 -14.30
N LEU A 193 -3.21 -18.38 -15.08
CA LEU A 193 -3.13 -18.37 -16.53
C LEU A 193 -2.83 -16.98 -17.12
N GLY A 194 -2.04 -16.97 -18.21
CA GLY A 194 -2.01 -15.90 -19.19
C GLY A 194 -2.73 -16.31 -20.46
N VAL A 195 -3.58 -15.45 -21.01
CA VAL A 195 -4.30 -15.73 -22.26
C VAL A 195 -3.79 -14.84 -23.38
N LEU A 196 -3.63 -15.41 -24.57
CA LEU A 196 -3.29 -14.73 -25.81
C LEU A 196 -4.34 -15.01 -26.88
N PHE A 197 -4.91 -13.94 -27.46
CA PHE A 197 -5.61 -13.98 -28.73
C PHE A 197 -4.56 -13.79 -29.83
N ASP A 198 -4.20 -14.87 -30.52
CA ASP A 198 -3.09 -14.84 -31.48
C ASP A 198 -3.54 -14.47 -32.90
N ASP A 199 -2.60 -14.05 -33.74
CA ASP A 199 -2.83 -13.66 -35.13
C ASP A 199 -3.26 -14.85 -36.02
N ASP A 200 -3.04 -16.08 -35.58
CA ASP A 200 -3.54 -17.30 -36.26
C ASP A 200 -5.05 -17.55 -36.04
N GLY A 201 -5.71 -16.65 -35.29
CA GLY A 201 -7.13 -16.70 -34.97
C GLY A 201 -7.48 -17.64 -33.82
N LYS A 202 -6.50 -18.22 -33.15
CA LYS A 202 -6.69 -19.08 -31.98
C LYS A 202 -6.50 -18.33 -30.67
N ILE A 203 -6.98 -18.94 -29.60
CA ILE A 203 -6.87 -18.43 -28.24
C ILE A 203 -6.07 -19.44 -27.44
N TYR A 204 -4.98 -18.99 -26.84
CA TYR A 204 -4.08 -19.84 -26.06
C TYR A 204 -4.06 -19.43 -24.61
N ALA A 205 -4.15 -20.40 -23.72
CA ALA A 205 -3.94 -20.24 -22.27
C ALA A 205 -2.60 -20.88 -21.90
N ILE A 206 -1.72 -20.09 -21.28
CA ILE A 206 -0.46 -20.53 -20.71
C ILE A 206 -0.62 -20.62 -19.22
N HIS A 207 -0.27 -21.75 -18.60
CA HIS A 207 -0.63 -22.04 -17.22
C HIS A 207 0.29 -23.05 -16.54
N ARG A 208 0.00 -23.36 -15.27
CA ARG A 208 0.66 -24.25 -14.32
C ARG A 208 1.86 -23.66 -13.60
N TYR A 209 2.38 -24.44 -12.66
CA TYR A 209 3.54 -24.13 -11.84
C TYR A 209 4.68 -25.07 -12.19
N GLY A 210 5.87 -24.52 -12.45
CA GLY A 210 7.10 -25.26 -12.71
C GLY A 210 7.22 -25.81 -14.12
N GLU A 211 6.34 -26.71 -14.53
CA GLU A 211 6.14 -27.14 -15.91
C GLU A 211 5.10 -26.23 -16.56
N VAL A 212 5.47 -25.52 -17.63
CA VAL A 212 4.58 -24.58 -18.29
C VAL A 212 3.84 -25.23 -19.44
N HIS A 213 2.53 -25.16 -19.43
CA HIS A 213 1.65 -25.70 -20.45
C HIS A 213 1.03 -24.60 -21.30
N CYS A 214 0.69 -24.96 -22.53
CA CYS A 214 -0.10 -24.16 -23.45
C CYS A 214 -1.30 -24.99 -23.91
N THR A 215 -2.49 -24.44 -23.71
CA THR A 215 -3.76 -25.10 -24.07
C THR A 215 -4.57 -24.17 -24.96
N GLU A 216 -5.13 -24.67 -26.06
CA GLU A 216 -6.04 -23.91 -26.91
C GLU A 216 -7.41 -23.82 -26.28
N LEU A 217 -8.00 -22.61 -26.25
CA LEU A 217 -9.35 -22.35 -25.77
C LEU A 217 -10.33 -22.24 -26.94
N LYS A 218 -11.56 -22.71 -26.75
CA LYS A 218 -12.64 -22.58 -27.74
C LYS A 218 -13.10 -21.12 -27.83
N PRO A 219 -13.32 -20.58 -29.04
CA PRO A 219 -13.72 -19.18 -29.25
C PRO A 219 -15.05 -18.80 -28.61
N ASP A 220 -15.95 -19.77 -28.39
CA ASP A 220 -17.25 -19.59 -27.73
C ASP A 220 -17.18 -19.58 -26.18
N MET A 221 -15.97 -19.64 -25.63
CA MET A 221 -15.70 -19.69 -24.18
C MET A 221 -16.36 -20.89 -23.49
N SER A 222 -16.62 -21.99 -24.21
CA SER A 222 -17.18 -23.20 -23.62
C SER A 222 -16.16 -24.11 -22.94
N GLY A 223 -14.84 -23.82 -23.09
CA GLY A 223 -13.79 -24.57 -22.44
C GLY A 223 -12.54 -24.77 -23.28
N PRO A 224 -11.57 -25.53 -22.77
CA PRO A 224 -10.40 -25.97 -23.53
C PRO A 224 -10.76 -26.85 -24.73
N VAL A 225 -9.93 -26.76 -25.77
CA VAL A 225 -9.99 -27.71 -26.89
C VAL A 225 -9.38 -29.04 -26.45
N GLU A 226 -10.12 -30.13 -26.60
CA GLU A 226 -9.69 -31.46 -26.17
C GLU A 226 -8.39 -31.88 -26.89
N GLY A 227 -7.40 -32.37 -26.11
CA GLY A 227 -6.12 -32.85 -26.63
C GLY A 227 -5.16 -31.75 -27.09
N SER A 228 -5.47 -30.46 -26.85
CA SER A 228 -4.61 -29.34 -27.23
C SER A 228 -3.52 -29.01 -26.21
N ASP A 229 -3.64 -29.53 -24.99
CA ASP A 229 -2.70 -29.25 -23.89
C ASP A 229 -1.29 -29.81 -24.20
N ARG A 230 -0.27 -28.96 -24.16
CA ARG A 230 1.12 -29.30 -24.45
C ARG A 230 2.07 -28.60 -23.49
N VAL A 231 3.12 -29.30 -23.08
CA VAL A 231 4.26 -28.71 -22.39
C VAL A 231 5.05 -27.84 -23.38
N ILE A 232 5.23 -26.57 -23.05
CA ILE A 232 6.04 -25.61 -23.82
C ILE A 232 7.38 -25.30 -23.14
N ILE A 233 7.43 -25.38 -21.81
CA ILE A 233 8.68 -25.27 -21.04
C ILE A 233 8.65 -26.41 -20.00
N PRO A 234 9.59 -27.37 -20.05
CA PRO A 234 9.59 -28.51 -19.13
C PRO A 234 9.97 -28.11 -17.70
N GLU A 235 9.65 -28.95 -16.75
CA GLU A 235 10.02 -28.80 -15.34
C GLU A 235 11.52 -28.62 -15.15
N GLY A 236 11.93 -27.88 -14.08
CA GLY A 236 13.34 -27.68 -13.73
C GLY A 236 14.01 -26.46 -14.34
N ASN A 237 13.27 -25.63 -15.07
CA ASN A 237 13.80 -24.37 -15.65
C ASN A 237 13.74 -23.15 -14.71
N GLY A 238 13.34 -23.34 -13.45
CA GLY A 238 13.22 -22.27 -12.47
C GLY A 238 12.05 -21.32 -12.72
N ILE A 239 11.10 -21.68 -13.59
CA ILE A 239 9.87 -20.92 -13.81
C ILE A 239 8.82 -21.40 -12.81
N GLY A 240 8.18 -20.46 -12.12
CA GLY A 240 7.11 -20.74 -11.18
C GLY A 240 5.72 -20.65 -11.81
N GLU A 241 5.03 -19.55 -11.58
CA GLU A 241 3.63 -19.31 -11.92
C GLU A 241 3.40 -17.84 -12.35
N GLY A 242 2.16 -17.36 -12.37
CA GLY A 242 1.84 -15.97 -12.68
C GLY A 242 2.11 -15.61 -14.14
N HIS A 243 1.63 -16.45 -15.05
CA HIS A 243 1.96 -16.35 -16.47
C HIS A 243 1.19 -15.24 -17.18
N HIS A 244 1.93 -14.41 -17.96
CA HIS A 244 1.36 -13.41 -18.87
C HIS A 244 2.03 -13.53 -20.23
N MET A 245 1.24 -13.88 -21.28
CA MET A 245 1.75 -14.07 -22.63
C MET A 245 1.44 -12.87 -23.50
N TYR A 246 2.46 -12.41 -24.22
CA TYR A 246 2.40 -11.33 -25.20
C TYR A 246 3.01 -11.75 -26.52
N LYS A 247 2.52 -11.15 -27.63
CA LYS A 247 3.18 -11.21 -28.94
C LYS A 247 3.55 -9.79 -29.34
N ILE A 248 4.83 -9.51 -29.43
CA ILE A 248 5.38 -8.19 -29.71
C ILE A 248 6.36 -8.32 -30.86
N ASP A 249 6.12 -7.59 -31.96
CA ASP A 249 6.92 -7.63 -33.19
C ASP A 249 7.20 -9.06 -33.70
N GLY A 250 6.17 -9.94 -33.63
CA GLY A 250 6.25 -11.33 -34.09
C GLY A 250 7.00 -12.29 -33.17
N MET A 251 7.46 -11.83 -32.00
CA MET A 251 8.08 -12.64 -30.95
C MET A 251 7.11 -12.86 -29.81
N TYR A 252 7.05 -14.06 -29.29
CA TYR A 252 6.29 -14.40 -28.08
C TYR A 252 7.13 -14.13 -26.84
N TYR A 253 6.55 -13.44 -25.87
CA TYR A 253 7.14 -13.12 -24.58
C TYR A 253 6.22 -13.62 -23.48
N LEU A 254 6.72 -14.51 -22.66
CA LEU A 254 6.03 -15.06 -21.49
C LEU A 254 6.68 -14.46 -20.24
N ILE A 255 5.95 -13.61 -19.54
CA ILE A 255 6.33 -13.12 -18.22
C ILE A 255 5.84 -14.13 -17.19
N SER A 256 6.71 -14.52 -16.26
CA SER A 256 6.41 -15.46 -15.19
C SER A 256 7.15 -15.09 -13.94
N THR A 257 6.72 -15.63 -12.81
CA THR A 257 7.38 -15.43 -11.52
C THR A 257 8.04 -16.70 -11.02
N ASP A 258 9.11 -16.55 -10.23
CA ASP A 258 9.76 -17.64 -9.49
C ASP A 258 9.97 -17.17 -8.05
N TYR A 259 9.42 -17.89 -7.08
CA TYR A 259 9.50 -17.54 -5.66
C TYR A 259 10.80 -17.97 -4.98
N SER A 260 11.68 -18.68 -5.65
CA SER A 260 12.92 -19.17 -5.08
C SER A 260 14.14 -18.38 -5.64
N PRO A 261 15.00 -17.77 -4.81
CA PRO A 261 14.95 -17.76 -3.34
C PRO A 261 14.05 -16.65 -2.74
N ASN A 262 13.76 -15.56 -3.44
CA ASN A 262 13.10 -14.38 -2.86
C ASN A 262 12.05 -13.73 -3.78
N GLY A 263 11.51 -14.44 -4.72
CA GLY A 263 10.69 -13.88 -5.79
C GLY A 263 11.55 -13.13 -6.80
N ARG A 264 11.32 -13.39 -8.05
CA ARG A 264 11.92 -12.70 -9.19
C ARG A 264 11.01 -12.86 -10.39
N THR A 265 11.06 -11.93 -11.30
CA THR A 265 10.31 -11.99 -12.54
C THR A 265 11.21 -12.43 -13.69
N LEU A 266 10.72 -13.40 -14.42
CA LEU A 266 11.39 -13.96 -15.59
C LEU A 266 10.62 -13.60 -16.84
N CYS A 267 11.35 -13.50 -17.96
CA CYS A 267 10.78 -13.46 -19.28
C CYS A 267 11.33 -14.62 -20.09
N SER A 268 10.44 -15.38 -20.70
CA SER A 268 10.79 -16.42 -21.68
C SER A 268 10.34 -15.99 -23.06
N ARG A 269 11.22 -16.03 -24.08
CA ARG A 269 10.87 -15.59 -25.43
C ARG A 269 11.09 -16.69 -26.46
N SER A 270 10.26 -16.70 -27.51
CA SER A 270 10.35 -17.62 -28.64
C SER A 270 9.73 -17.03 -29.91
N LYS A 271 10.17 -17.49 -31.06
CA LYS A 271 9.53 -17.19 -32.36
C LYS A 271 8.25 -18.00 -32.61
N SER A 272 8.01 -19.01 -31.82
CA SER A 272 6.82 -19.87 -31.91
C SER A 272 6.21 -20.01 -30.52
N ILE A 273 4.87 -20.00 -30.43
CA ILE A 273 4.17 -20.23 -29.16
C ILE A 273 4.51 -21.61 -28.57
N TRP A 274 4.93 -22.55 -29.39
CA TRP A 274 5.32 -23.89 -29.00
C TRP A 274 6.80 -24.04 -28.60
N GLY A 275 7.54 -22.94 -28.60
CA GLY A 275 8.97 -22.93 -28.29
C GLY A 275 9.89 -23.26 -29.48
N PRO A 276 11.17 -23.56 -29.24
CA PRO A 276 11.81 -23.52 -27.91
C PRO A 276 11.90 -22.11 -27.31
N TYR A 277 11.83 -22.03 -26.00
CA TYR A 277 11.92 -20.78 -25.27
C TYR A 277 13.32 -20.57 -24.69
N GLU A 278 13.79 -19.34 -24.79
CA GLU A 278 14.96 -18.80 -24.09
C GLU A 278 14.47 -17.95 -22.90
N THR A 279 15.03 -18.17 -21.70
CA THR A 279 14.55 -17.52 -20.46
C THR A 279 15.63 -16.64 -19.83
N ARG A 280 15.23 -15.45 -19.39
CA ARG A 280 16.07 -14.49 -18.67
C ARG A 280 15.34 -13.91 -17.47
N VAL A 281 16.08 -13.66 -16.37
CA VAL A 281 15.57 -12.85 -15.26
C VAL A 281 15.53 -11.40 -15.69
N ILE A 282 14.37 -10.76 -15.61
CA ILE A 282 14.16 -9.37 -16.01
C ILE A 282 13.99 -8.43 -14.83
N GLU A 283 13.69 -8.96 -13.64
CA GLU A 283 13.58 -8.22 -12.41
C GLU A 283 13.99 -9.13 -11.23
N ALA A 284 14.84 -8.62 -10.35
CA ALA A 284 15.25 -9.24 -9.11
C ALA A 284 15.76 -8.16 -8.15
N ASP A 285 15.71 -8.41 -6.86
CA ASP A 285 16.24 -7.50 -5.84
C ASP A 285 15.51 -6.17 -5.62
N GLU A 286 14.26 -6.00 -6.07
CA GLU A 286 13.49 -4.81 -5.77
C GLU A 286 12.45 -5.03 -4.68
N THR A 287 12.57 -4.26 -3.61
CA THR A 287 11.54 -4.11 -2.60
C THR A 287 11.21 -2.63 -2.44
N TYR A 288 9.93 -2.30 -2.42
CA TYR A 288 9.48 -0.94 -2.13
C TYR A 288 9.19 -0.74 -0.66
N GLY A 289 9.13 -1.83 0.11
CA GLY A 289 9.06 -1.79 1.56
C GLY A 289 10.42 -1.45 2.15
N TYR A 290 10.49 -0.35 2.86
CA TYR A 290 11.70 0.10 3.54
C TYR A 290 12.11 -0.82 4.68
N HIS A 291 11.16 -1.45 5.33
CA HIS A 291 11.38 -2.15 6.57
C HIS A 291 11.83 -3.61 6.43
N GLY A 292 12.22 -4.03 5.25
CA GLY A 292 12.75 -5.38 5.02
C GLY A 292 11.81 -6.43 5.61
N VAL A 293 10.58 -6.35 5.22
CA VAL A 293 9.55 -6.89 6.03
C VAL A 293 9.30 -8.31 5.66
N GLY A 294 9.53 -9.15 6.62
CA GLY A 294 9.43 -10.56 6.52
C GLY A 294 8.04 -11.06 6.18
N ARG A 295 7.98 -11.97 5.23
CA ARG A 295 6.82 -12.79 4.97
C ARG A 295 6.52 -13.65 6.18
N THR A 296 5.48 -13.36 6.92
CA THR A 296 4.94 -14.31 7.88
C THR A 296 4.05 -15.28 7.14
N SER A 297 4.63 -16.27 6.49
CA SER A 297 3.87 -17.30 5.83
C SER A 297 3.77 -18.54 6.72
N VAL A 298 2.57 -19.04 6.86
CA VAL A 298 2.37 -20.42 7.28
C VAL A 298 2.73 -21.30 6.08
N PRO A 299 3.69 -22.25 6.19
CA PRO A 299 4.02 -23.11 5.09
C PRO A 299 2.80 -23.79 4.50
N ARG A 300 2.70 -23.89 3.19
CA ARG A 300 1.64 -24.65 2.49
C ARG A 300 1.55 -26.04 3.09
N GLY A 301 0.34 -26.48 3.45
CA GLY A 301 0.10 -27.81 4.01
C GLY A 301 0.12 -27.90 5.53
N THR A 302 0.40 -26.83 6.25
CA THR A 302 0.12 -26.81 7.69
C THR A 302 -1.39 -26.89 7.93
N LYS A 303 -1.80 -27.83 8.78
CA LYS A 303 -3.23 -28.12 9.08
C LYS A 303 -3.92 -27.05 9.93
N TYR A 304 -3.56 -25.76 9.75
CA TYR A 304 -4.01 -24.67 10.63
C TYR A 304 -5.20 -23.85 10.10
N ARG A 305 -5.86 -24.32 9.06
CA ARG A 305 -7.03 -23.59 8.55
C ARG A 305 -8.18 -23.59 9.55
N ILE A 306 -8.40 -24.74 10.20
CA ILE A 306 -9.49 -24.93 11.15
C ILE A 306 -8.93 -25.76 12.31
N GLY A 307 -9.27 -25.42 13.54
CA GLY A 307 -8.88 -26.21 14.71
C GLY A 307 -9.32 -27.67 14.60
N GLU A 308 -8.77 -28.56 15.41
CA GLU A 308 -9.10 -29.99 15.38
C GLU A 308 -10.60 -30.28 15.56
N ASP A 309 -11.31 -29.36 16.21
CA ASP A 309 -12.77 -29.39 16.43
C ASP A 309 -13.56 -28.79 15.23
N GLY A 310 -12.90 -28.33 14.18
CA GLY A 310 -13.51 -27.70 13.00
C GLY A 310 -14.09 -26.29 13.24
N THR A 311 -13.92 -25.70 14.42
CA THR A 311 -14.56 -24.43 14.81
C THR A 311 -13.59 -23.28 14.98
N LYS A 312 -12.29 -23.54 15.17
CA LYS A 312 -11.25 -22.54 15.45
C LYS A 312 -10.19 -22.52 14.37
N PHE A 313 -9.80 -21.33 13.96
CA PHE A 313 -8.63 -21.13 13.11
C PHE A 313 -7.35 -21.20 13.97
N GLY A 314 -6.41 -22.04 13.55
CA GLY A 314 -5.06 -22.03 14.13
C GLY A 314 -4.32 -20.77 13.71
N VAL A 315 -3.57 -20.18 14.63
CA VAL A 315 -2.73 -19.01 14.39
C VAL A 315 -1.30 -19.36 14.77
N ASN A 316 -0.39 -19.17 13.81
CA ASN A 316 1.04 -19.25 14.10
C ASN A 316 1.57 -17.85 14.42
N ALA A 317 2.48 -17.79 15.38
CA ALA A 317 3.25 -16.58 15.61
C ALA A 317 4.04 -16.22 14.34
N ALA A 318 4.19 -14.92 14.10
CA ALA A 318 5.05 -14.42 13.04
C ALA A 318 6.47 -15.00 13.22
N SER A 319 7.07 -15.49 12.12
CA SER A 319 8.46 -15.91 12.17
C SER A 319 9.36 -14.68 12.23
N PRO A 320 10.15 -14.48 13.28
CA PRO A 320 11.08 -13.34 13.37
C PRO A 320 12.20 -13.40 12.35
N ASP A 321 12.44 -14.58 11.76
CA ASP A 321 13.49 -14.81 10.75
C ASP A 321 12.95 -14.67 9.32
N ALA A 322 11.68 -14.36 9.15
CA ALA A 322 11.11 -14.05 7.86
C ALA A 322 11.71 -12.71 7.37
N THR A 323 12.91 -12.78 6.87
CA THR A 323 13.61 -11.68 6.19
C THR A 323 13.11 -11.53 4.76
N GLY A 324 11.84 -11.84 4.50
CA GLY A 324 11.26 -11.78 3.17
C GLY A 324 11.27 -10.37 2.63
N CYS A 325 12.27 -10.08 1.88
CA CYS A 325 12.21 -9.05 0.89
C CYS A 325 11.65 -9.73 -0.35
N ASP A 326 10.35 -9.84 -0.45
CA ASP A 326 9.77 -10.28 -1.70
C ASP A 326 9.93 -9.15 -2.71
N ASN A 327 10.58 -9.44 -3.81
CA ASN A 327 10.70 -8.53 -4.93
C ASN A 327 9.31 -8.30 -5.56
N ALA A 328 9.17 -7.22 -6.29
CA ALA A 328 7.98 -7.05 -7.09
C ALA A 328 7.94 -8.17 -8.16
N HIS A 329 6.82 -8.88 -8.24
CA HIS A 329 6.65 -10.04 -9.10
C HIS A 329 5.18 -10.24 -9.43
N GLN A 330 4.90 -11.13 -10.37
CA GLN A 330 3.55 -11.47 -10.83
C GLN A 330 2.72 -10.25 -11.22
N GLY A 331 2.52 -10.09 -12.50
CA GLY A 331 1.75 -9.01 -13.09
C GLY A 331 2.05 -8.85 -14.57
N GLY A 332 1.40 -7.87 -15.18
CA GLY A 332 1.45 -7.62 -16.60
C GLY A 332 2.41 -6.50 -17.00
N ILE A 333 2.72 -6.45 -18.29
CA ILE A 333 3.44 -5.34 -18.92
C ILE A 333 2.55 -4.63 -19.93
N VAL A 334 2.78 -3.33 -20.13
CA VAL A 334 2.00 -2.51 -21.04
C VAL A 334 2.85 -1.45 -21.71
N GLN A 335 2.56 -1.18 -22.99
CA GLN A 335 3.11 -0.03 -23.68
C GLN A 335 2.24 1.20 -23.45
N ALA A 336 2.82 2.24 -22.89
CA ALA A 336 2.15 3.52 -22.69
C ALA A 336 1.93 4.26 -24.04
N LYS A 337 1.12 5.32 -24.00
CA LYS A 337 0.77 6.10 -25.19
C LYS A 337 1.97 6.78 -25.85
N ASP A 338 2.96 7.16 -25.03
CA ASP A 338 4.23 7.74 -25.50
C ASP A 338 5.22 6.72 -26.11
N GLY A 339 4.82 5.44 -26.12
CA GLY A 339 5.65 4.34 -26.59
C GLY A 339 6.57 3.74 -25.54
N SER A 340 6.67 4.32 -24.34
CA SER A 340 7.41 3.75 -23.22
C SER A 340 6.75 2.47 -22.71
N TRP A 341 7.54 1.56 -22.11
CA TRP A 341 7.06 0.31 -21.57
C TRP A 341 7.08 0.32 -20.05
N TRP A 342 6.06 -0.30 -19.47
CA TRP A 342 5.83 -0.31 -18.04
C TRP A 342 5.39 -1.70 -17.57
N ALA A 343 5.89 -2.08 -16.39
CA ALA A 343 5.42 -3.25 -15.66
C ALA A 343 4.55 -2.83 -14.48
N LEU A 344 3.46 -3.56 -14.26
CA LEU A 344 2.64 -3.45 -13.06
C LEU A 344 2.69 -4.81 -12.37
N PHE A 345 3.55 -4.92 -11.37
CA PHE A 345 3.74 -6.15 -10.59
C PHE A 345 3.29 -5.92 -9.15
N MET A 346 2.88 -6.98 -8.49
CA MET A 346 2.57 -6.94 -7.07
C MET A 346 3.82 -7.14 -6.22
N GLN A 347 3.74 -6.69 -4.97
CA GLN A 347 4.70 -6.97 -3.92
C GLN A 347 3.95 -7.39 -2.65
N ASP A 348 4.40 -8.45 -1.99
CA ASP A 348 3.90 -8.78 -0.65
C ASP A 348 4.32 -7.68 0.33
N PHE A 349 3.34 -7.00 0.95
CA PHE A 349 3.56 -5.80 1.75
C PHE A 349 2.93 -5.95 3.14
N HIS A 350 3.28 -7.02 3.85
CA HIS A 350 2.82 -7.37 5.19
C HIS A 350 1.31 -7.37 5.40
N SER A 351 0.93 -6.75 6.55
CA SER A 351 -0.45 -6.66 6.98
C SER A 351 -1.38 -5.98 5.97
N ILE A 352 -0.84 -5.19 5.05
CA ILE A 352 -1.60 -4.63 3.93
C ILE A 352 -2.01 -5.72 2.93
N GLY A 353 -1.20 -6.78 2.81
CA GLY A 353 -1.34 -7.78 1.76
C GLY A 353 -0.45 -7.44 0.56
N ARG A 354 -0.94 -7.62 -0.64
CA ARG A 354 -0.19 -7.41 -1.88
C ARG A 354 -0.52 -6.06 -2.48
N THR A 355 0.51 -5.22 -2.66
CA THR A 355 0.38 -3.90 -3.27
C THR A 355 0.89 -3.92 -4.70
N VAL A 356 0.39 -3.02 -5.55
CA VAL A 356 0.83 -2.89 -6.94
C VAL A 356 1.90 -1.82 -7.08
N CYS A 357 2.92 -2.14 -7.84
CA CYS A 357 4.02 -1.24 -8.18
C CYS A 357 4.06 -0.97 -9.68
N LEU A 358 4.24 0.29 -10.07
CA LEU A 358 4.46 0.72 -11.44
C LEU A 358 5.97 0.87 -11.67
N MET A 359 6.49 0.20 -12.68
CA MET A 359 7.93 0.12 -12.93
C MET A 359 8.26 0.45 -14.37
N PRO A 360 9.18 1.40 -14.64
CA PRO A 360 9.66 1.65 -15.99
C PRO A 360 10.40 0.41 -16.52
N MET A 361 10.29 0.19 -17.82
CA MET A 361 10.99 -0.90 -18.52
C MET A 361 11.91 -0.37 -19.62
N THR A 362 13.04 -1.03 -19.77
CA THR A 362 14.03 -0.74 -20.82
C THR A 362 14.21 -1.98 -21.69
N TRP A 363 14.00 -1.84 -23.00
CA TRP A 363 14.33 -2.89 -23.95
C TRP A 363 15.83 -2.95 -24.19
N GLU A 364 16.48 -4.08 -23.91
CA GLU A 364 17.89 -4.33 -24.14
C GLU A 364 18.09 -5.70 -24.78
N ASP A 365 18.72 -5.74 -25.97
CA ASP A 365 18.96 -6.96 -26.75
C ASP A 365 17.67 -7.78 -27.02
N GLY A 366 16.54 -7.08 -27.18
CA GLY A 366 15.22 -7.68 -27.39
C GLY A 366 14.63 -8.33 -26.13
N TRP A 367 15.06 -7.92 -24.93
CA TRP A 367 14.50 -8.30 -23.64
C TRP A 367 13.82 -7.12 -22.95
N PRO A 368 12.61 -7.30 -22.40
CA PRO A 368 11.89 -6.27 -21.67
C PRO A 368 12.38 -6.21 -20.22
N MET A 369 13.54 -5.61 -20.00
CA MET A 369 14.14 -5.49 -18.67
C MET A 369 13.38 -4.48 -17.80
N VAL A 370 13.03 -4.85 -16.59
CA VAL A 370 12.53 -3.90 -15.59
C VAL A 370 13.66 -2.95 -15.20
N GLY A 371 13.33 -1.66 -14.99
CA GLY A 371 14.26 -0.65 -14.54
C GLY A 371 14.81 0.24 -15.64
N LEU A 372 15.76 1.07 -15.24
CA LEU A 372 16.33 2.14 -16.04
C LEU A 372 17.67 1.70 -16.63
N LYS A 373 18.01 2.24 -17.82
CA LYS A 373 19.31 1.99 -18.43
C LYS A 373 20.45 2.35 -17.47
N GLY A 374 21.35 1.41 -17.24
CA GLY A 374 22.44 1.55 -16.27
C GLY A 374 22.12 0.95 -14.88
N ASN A 375 20.84 0.60 -14.63
CA ASN A 375 20.41 -0.09 -13.41
C ASN A 375 19.25 -1.05 -13.70
N LEU A 376 19.45 -1.95 -14.63
CA LEU A 376 18.46 -2.94 -15.07
C LEU A 376 18.23 -4.02 -14.00
N GLY A 377 17.02 -4.60 -14.04
CA GLY A 377 16.59 -5.61 -13.07
C GLY A 377 16.11 -5.03 -11.75
N ARG A 378 16.03 -3.71 -11.64
CA ARG A 378 15.60 -2.96 -10.46
C ARG A 378 14.79 -1.74 -10.89
N ALA A 379 13.71 -1.44 -10.18
CA ALA A 379 12.92 -0.25 -10.45
C ALA A 379 13.13 0.85 -9.39
N PRO A 380 13.09 2.12 -9.78
CA PRO A 380 13.10 3.20 -8.81
C PRO A 380 11.79 3.24 -8.02
N ARG A 381 11.85 3.58 -6.73
CA ARG A 381 10.65 3.78 -5.93
C ARG A 381 9.84 5.00 -6.41
N THR A 382 10.54 6.07 -6.74
CA THR A 382 9.95 7.28 -7.34
C THR A 382 10.53 7.47 -8.73
N TRP A 383 9.66 7.71 -9.71
CA TRP A 383 10.05 8.00 -11.09
C TRP A 383 9.08 8.97 -11.75
N PHE A 384 9.41 9.40 -12.95
CA PHE A 384 8.56 10.26 -13.75
C PHE A 384 7.36 9.46 -14.27
N LYS A 385 6.18 10.09 -14.27
CA LYS A 385 4.98 9.49 -14.85
C LYS A 385 5.17 9.29 -16.37
N PRO A 386 4.48 8.32 -16.99
CA PRO A 386 4.39 8.26 -18.44
C PRO A 386 4.01 9.62 -19.04
N ASP A 387 4.47 9.93 -20.22
CA ASP A 387 4.24 11.21 -20.93
C ASP A 387 4.82 12.47 -20.25
N THR A 388 5.52 12.35 -19.12
CA THR A 388 6.14 13.49 -18.45
C THR A 388 7.40 13.94 -19.19
N LYS A 389 7.40 15.19 -19.62
CA LYS A 389 8.60 15.81 -20.21
C LYS A 389 9.48 16.36 -19.09
N LEU A 390 10.72 15.88 -19.01
CA LEU A 390 11.74 16.41 -18.10
C LEU A 390 11.98 17.90 -18.38
N GLY A 391 11.95 18.72 -17.31
CA GLY A 391 12.19 20.16 -17.39
C GLY A 391 10.98 21.00 -17.78
N CYS A 392 9.79 20.42 -17.90
CA CYS A 392 8.54 21.14 -18.14
C CYS A 392 7.82 21.43 -16.84
N TYR A 393 8.37 22.31 -16.01
CA TYR A 393 7.80 22.66 -14.72
C TYR A 393 6.69 23.67 -14.85
N GLY A 394 5.59 23.44 -14.09
CA GLY A 394 4.55 24.44 -13.83
C GLY A 394 3.76 24.85 -15.08
N ILE A 395 3.77 24.05 -16.14
CA ILE A 395 3.00 24.32 -17.35
C ILE A 395 1.91 23.25 -17.46
N GLY A 396 0.77 23.54 -16.92
CA GLY A 396 -0.43 22.72 -16.99
C GLY A 396 -1.19 22.70 -15.68
N GLU A 397 -2.49 22.43 -15.74
CA GLU A 397 -3.25 22.08 -14.55
C GLU A 397 -2.73 20.73 -14.08
N GLU A 398 -2.12 20.69 -12.92
CA GLU A 398 -1.68 19.44 -12.29
C GLU A 398 -2.91 18.60 -11.98
N PRO A 399 -2.97 17.33 -12.39
CA PRO A 399 -4.03 16.45 -11.95
C PRO A 399 -4.00 16.36 -10.42
N GLN A 400 -5.17 16.45 -9.81
CA GLN A 400 -5.26 16.33 -8.35
C GLN A 400 -4.85 14.91 -7.95
N PRO A 401 -3.89 14.75 -7.01
CA PRO A 401 -3.48 13.43 -6.54
C PRO A 401 -4.67 12.67 -5.95
N MET A 402 -4.79 11.39 -6.28
CA MET A 402 -5.79 10.50 -5.72
C MET A 402 -5.15 9.65 -4.62
N CYS A 403 -5.73 9.65 -3.41
CA CYS A 403 -5.23 8.84 -2.30
C CYS A 403 -5.39 7.36 -2.54
N ALA A 404 -6.50 6.98 -3.15
CA ALA A 404 -6.84 5.61 -3.49
C ALA A 404 -7.94 5.62 -4.56
N PRO A 405 -8.18 4.51 -5.28
CA PRO A 405 -9.21 4.45 -6.30
C PRO A 405 -10.65 4.47 -5.78
N TYR A 406 -10.85 4.60 -4.46
CA TYR A 406 -12.16 4.54 -3.83
C TYR A 406 -12.37 5.66 -2.81
N ASP A 407 -13.63 6.12 -2.71
CA ASP A 407 -14.11 6.82 -1.53
C ASP A 407 -14.43 5.79 -0.44
N ARG A 408 -13.66 5.82 0.65
CA ARG A 408 -13.67 4.80 1.71
C ARG A 408 -14.68 5.05 2.81
N SER A 409 -15.01 6.30 3.06
CA SER A 409 -16.01 6.65 4.06
C SER A 409 -17.42 6.43 3.52
N ASP A 410 -18.34 5.95 4.37
CA ASP A 410 -19.72 5.68 4.00
C ASP A 410 -20.66 6.02 5.14
N ASP A 411 -21.67 6.86 4.86
CA ASP A 411 -22.76 7.22 5.76
C ASP A 411 -24.00 6.34 5.59
N PHE A 412 -23.91 5.31 4.73
CA PHE A 412 -24.97 4.36 4.40
C PHE A 412 -26.30 4.98 3.97
N ASN A 413 -26.29 6.23 3.53
CA ASN A 413 -27.47 6.93 2.99
C ASN A 413 -27.78 6.54 1.54
N GLY A 414 -26.88 5.84 0.87
CA GLY A 414 -27.04 5.33 -0.47
C GLY A 414 -28.14 4.29 -0.60
N LYS A 415 -28.56 4.02 -1.84
CA LYS A 415 -29.47 2.89 -2.14
C LYS A 415 -28.75 1.56 -2.22
N THR A 416 -27.45 1.59 -2.47
CA THR A 416 -26.54 0.45 -2.60
C THR A 416 -25.27 0.75 -1.81
N LEU A 417 -24.54 -0.28 -1.45
CA LEU A 417 -23.21 -0.15 -0.86
C LEU A 417 -22.25 0.50 -1.87
N LYS A 418 -21.30 1.29 -1.37
CA LYS A 418 -20.22 1.82 -2.19
C LYS A 418 -19.31 0.70 -2.74
N PRO A 419 -18.64 0.90 -3.88
CA PRO A 419 -17.81 -0.13 -4.52
C PRO A 419 -16.67 -0.68 -3.67
N ILE A 420 -16.21 0.07 -2.67
CA ILE A 420 -15.14 -0.39 -1.77
C ILE A 420 -15.58 -1.57 -0.88
N TRP A 421 -16.87 -1.74 -0.64
CA TRP A 421 -17.40 -2.77 0.24
C TRP A 421 -17.43 -4.14 -0.44
N GLN A 422 -16.98 -5.13 0.30
CA GLN A 422 -17.04 -6.54 -0.09
C GLN A 422 -17.50 -7.40 1.09
N TRP A 423 -18.36 -8.35 0.80
CA TRP A 423 -18.77 -9.36 1.77
C TRP A 423 -17.68 -10.42 1.94
N ASN A 424 -17.49 -10.83 3.17
CA ASN A 424 -16.66 -11.99 3.50
C ASN A 424 -17.44 -13.28 3.18
N HIS A 425 -17.24 -13.84 1.99
CA HIS A 425 -18.09 -14.89 1.38
C HIS A 425 -19.46 -14.35 0.91
N ASN A 426 -20.25 -15.19 0.22
CA ASN A 426 -21.59 -14.81 -0.26
C ASN A 426 -22.51 -14.43 0.90
N PRO A 427 -23.13 -13.26 0.89
CA PRO A 427 -24.09 -12.88 1.92
C PRO A 427 -25.42 -13.60 1.74
N GLU A 428 -26.18 -13.70 2.82
CA GLU A 428 -27.60 -14.01 2.80
C GLU A 428 -28.38 -12.70 2.66
N GLU A 429 -28.90 -12.43 1.47
CA GLU A 429 -29.49 -11.12 1.10
C GLU A 429 -30.64 -10.68 2.01
N LYS A 430 -31.40 -11.61 2.56
CA LYS A 430 -32.54 -11.32 3.44
C LYS A 430 -32.14 -10.86 4.84
N LEU A 431 -30.87 -11.02 5.18
CA LEU A 431 -30.36 -10.80 6.55
C LEU A 431 -29.49 -9.55 6.67
N TRP A 432 -29.57 -8.68 5.67
CA TRP A 432 -28.97 -7.32 5.73
C TRP A 432 -29.80 -6.32 4.91
N CYS A 433 -29.69 -5.05 5.21
CA CYS A 433 -30.28 -3.99 4.38
C CYS A 433 -29.70 -2.62 4.74
N LEU A 434 -29.80 -1.68 3.80
CA LEU A 434 -29.68 -0.25 4.05
C LEU A 434 -31.06 0.30 4.42
N LYS A 435 -31.21 0.84 5.62
CA LYS A 435 -32.50 1.33 6.11
C LYS A 435 -32.33 2.53 7.02
N GLY A 436 -32.98 3.63 6.65
CA GLY A 436 -32.98 4.87 7.45
C GLY A 436 -31.57 5.47 7.61
N GLY A 437 -30.75 5.42 6.54
CA GLY A 437 -29.37 5.90 6.57
C GLY A 437 -28.42 5.03 7.40
N LYS A 438 -28.73 3.74 7.55
CA LYS A 438 -27.91 2.80 8.34
C LYS A 438 -27.76 1.47 7.64
N LEU A 439 -26.61 0.86 7.80
CA LEU A 439 -26.42 -0.55 7.52
C LEU A 439 -27.00 -1.38 8.68
N ARG A 440 -27.91 -2.30 8.36
CA ARG A 440 -28.43 -3.27 9.32
C ARG A 440 -27.97 -4.67 8.93
N ILE A 441 -27.34 -5.36 9.88
CA ILE A 441 -26.87 -6.75 9.76
C ILE A 441 -27.56 -7.59 10.83
N GLN A 442 -28.27 -8.66 10.42
CA GLN A 442 -28.91 -9.62 11.32
C GLN A 442 -27.86 -10.57 11.91
N ALA A 443 -27.81 -10.68 13.22
CA ALA A 443 -26.93 -11.61 13.91
C ALA A 443 -27.32 -13.07 13.60
N GLN A 444 -26.42 -13.81 12.99
CA GLN A 444 -26.57 -15.23 12.66
C GLN A 444 -25.75 -16.08 13.63
N PRO A 445 -26.06 -17.38 13.79
CA PRO A 445 -25.28 -18.27 14.65
C PRO A 445 -23.82 -18.33 14.21
N ALA A 446 -22.90 -18.03 15.14
CA ALA A 446 -21.46 -18.27 14.97
C ALA A 446 -20.77 -18.23 16.35
N GLU A 447 -19.67 -18.96 16.47
CA GLU A 447 -18.86 -19.01 17.68
C GLU A 447 -17.86 -17.86 17.76
N GLN A 448 -17.43 -17.37 16.59
CA GLN A 448 -16.39 -16.32 16.47
C GLN A 448 -16.52 -15.57 15.13
N LEU A 449 -15.79 -14.45 15.02
CA LEU A 449 -15.84 -13.56 13.87
C LEU A 449 -15.56 -14.27 12.54
N MET A 450 -14.60 -15.20 12.49
CA MET A 450 -14.23 -15.89 11.26
C MET A 450 -15.33 -16.79 10.69
N TRP A 451 -16.33 -17.15 11.51
CA TRP A 451 -17.54 -17.87 11.11
C TRP A 451 -18.77 -16.97 10.98
N ALA A 452 -18.63 -15.68 11.26
CA ALA A 452 -19.74 -14.74 11.21
C ALA A 452 -20.13 -14.47 9.74
N ARG A 453 -21.33 -14.92 9.38
CA ARG A 453 -21.91 -14.69 8.07
C ARG A 453 -22.40 -13.26 7.93
N ASN A 454 -22.48 -12.75 6.70
CA ASN A 454 -22.81 -11.34 6.40
C ASN A 454 -21.87 -10.35 7.09
N THR A 455 -20.60 -10.68 7.20
CA THR A 455 -19.57 -9.73 7.61
C THR A 455 -19.20 -8.88 6.41
N LEU A 456 -19.48 -7.58 6.51
CA LEU A 456 -19.14 -6.60 5.47
C LEU A 456 -17.73 -6.06 5.70
N THR A 457 -16.90 -6.12 4.69
CA THR A 457 -15.48 -5.78 4.84
C THR A 457 -15.01 -4.70 3.87
N GLN A 458 -13.96 -3.99 4.28
CA GLN A 458 -13.25 -3.03 3.46
C GLN A 458 -11.75 -3.20 3.69
N ARG A 459 -10.93 -3.16 2.63
CA ARG A 459 -9.46 -3.17 2.75
C ARG A 459 -8.98 -1.98 3.58
N VAL A 460 -8.02 -2.22 4.46
CA VAL A 460 -7.36 -1.13 5.19
C VAL A 460 -6.51 -0.29 4.22
N ILE A 461 -6.21 0.93 4.59
CA ILE A 461 -5.31 1.81 3.83
C ILE A 461 -4.14 2.24 4.72
N GLY A 462 -2.94 2.08 4.18
CA GLY A 462 -1.69 2.53 4.82
C GLY A 462 -1.19 3.87 4.26
N PRO A 463 -0.02 4.32 4.75
CA PRO A 463 0.75 3.73 5.85
C PRO A 463 0.05 3.79 7.21
N LYS A 464 -0.75 4.82 7.46
CA LYS A 464 -1.53 5.00 8.70
C LYS A 464 -2.94 5.47 8.36
N SER A 465 -3.93 4.92 9.05
CA SER A 465 -5.31 5.41 8.95
C SER A 465 -6.08 5.17 10.24
N THR A 466 -7.12 5.96 10.45
CA THR A 466 -8.02 5.84 11.59
C THR A 466 -9.43 5.63 11.08
N THR A 467 -9.99 4.47 11.43
CA THR A 467 -11.37 4.11 11.05
C THR A 467 -12.29 4.22 12.24
N THR A 468 -13.41 4.90 12.07
CA THR A 468 -14.41 5.09 13.13
C THR A 468 -15.79 4.74 12.59
N VAL A 469 -16.60 4.11 13.44
CA VAL A 469 -17.97 3.72 13.11
C VAL A 469 -18.93 3.96 14.28
N GLU A 470 -20.18 4.31 14.00
CA GLU A 470 -21.24 4.37 14.99
C GLU A 470 -21.98 3.03 15.05
N LEU A 471 -22.11 2.46 16.22
CA LEU A 471 -22.87 1.23 16.48
C LEU A 471 -24.04 1.52 17.41
N TYR A 472 -25.24 1.09 17.01
CA TYR A 472 -26.49 1.26 17.76
C TYR A 472 -26.90 -0.05 18.42
N THR A 473 -27.31 0.00 19.69
CA THR A 473 -27.50 -1.18 20.55
C THR A 473 -28.92 -1.72 20.57
N LYS A 474 -29.91 -0.90 20.14
CA LYS A 474 -31.35 -1.18 20.30
C LYS A 474 -31.81 -2.51 19.68
N GLY A 475 -31.16 -2.92 18.59
CA GLY A 475 -31.51 -4.16 17.88
C GLY A 475 -30.95 -5.44 18.46
N MET A 476 -30.01 -5.36 19.40
CA MET A 476 -29.26 -6.51 19.92
C MET A 476 -30.15 -7.37 20.87
N LYS A 477 -29.98 -8.67 20.75
CA LYS A 477 -30.60 -9.70 21.63
C LYS A 477 -29.53 -10.46 22.39
N ASP A 478 -30.00 -11.26 23.38
CA ASP A 478 -29.14 -12.12 24.18
C ASP A 478 -28.27 -13.07 23.34
N GLY A 479 -26.99 -13.03 23.57
CA GLY A 479 -25.97 -13.78 22.83
C GLY A 479 -25.37 -13.04 21.62
N ASP A 480 -25.86 -11.83 21.29
CA ASP A 480 -25.34 -11.07 20.15
C ASP A 480 -23.96 -10.44 20.46
N VAL A 481 -23.09 -10.52 19.47
CA VAL A 481 -21.79 -9.86 19.40
C VAL A 481 -21.76 -9.03 18.12
N CYS A 482 -21.59 -7.72 18.25
CA CYS A 482 -21.61 -6.78 17.13
C CYS A 482 -20.48 -5.77 17.26
N GLY A 483 -19.85 -5.38 16.16
CA GLY A 483 -18.77 -4.40 16.25
C GLY A 483 -18.00 -4.09 14.99
N LEU A 484 -16.81 -3.53 15.22
CA LEU A 484 -15.77 -3.26 14.25
C LEU A 484 -14.62 -4.24 14.45
N GLY A 485 -14.28 -4.99 13.43
CA GLY A 485 -13.19 -5.97 13.47
C GLY A 485 -12.09 -5.68 12.47
N ASN A 486 -11.03 -6.45 12.61
CA ASN A 486 -10.00 -6.67 11.59
C ASN A 486 -10.02 -8.13 11.19
N ILE A 487 -10.48 -8.42 9.96
CA ILE A 487 -10.38 -9.75 9.38
C ILE A 487 -9.02 -9.90 8.73
N ASN A 488 -8.32 -10.85 9.22
CA ASN A 488 -7.14 -11.53 8.69
C ASN A 488 -6.97 -12.80 9.55
N VAL A 489 -5.88 -13.50 9.42
CA VAL A 489 -5.47 -14.56 10.34
C VAL A 489 -4.13 -14.12 10.98
N PRO A 490 -4.14 -13.70 12.26
CA PRO A 490 -5.23 -13.69 13.26
C PRO A 490 -6.25 -12.57 13.07
N CYS A 491 -7.48 -12.82 13.47
CA CYS A 491 -8.49 -11.77 13.53
C CYS A 491 -8.54 -11.08 14.91
N SER A 492 -9.16 -9.91 14.95
CA SER A 492 -9.42 -9.17 16.17
C SER A 492 -10.66 -8.29 16.00
N TRP A 493 -11.24 -7.83 17.11
CA TRP A 493 -12.39 -6.92 17.07
C TRP A 493 -12.56 -6.13 18.37
N ILE A 494 -13.27 -5.01 18.24
CA ILE A 494 -13.88 -4.26 19.33
C ILE A 494 -15.40 -4.23 19.10
N GLY A 495 -16.19 -4.46 20.14
CA GLY A 495 -17.64 -4.51 19.97
C GLY A 495 -18.40 -4.69 21.25
N LEU A 496 -19.71 -4.75 21.12
CA LEU A 496 -20.65 -4.98 22.19
C LEU A 496 -21.07 -6.44 22.22
N VAL A 497 -21.13 -6.98 23.42
CA VAL A 497 -21.65 -8.32 23.72
C VAL A 497 -22.87 -8.19 24.62
N LYS A 498 -23.98 -8.81 24.21
CA LYS A 498 -25.22 -8.84 25.02
C LYS A 498 -25.40 -10.18 25.71
N GLU A 499 -25.42 -10.14 27.04
CA GLU A 499 -25.64 -11.32 27.89
C GLU A 499 -26.89 -11.06 28.78
N GLY A 500 -27.97 -11.75 28.44
CA GLY A 500 -29.28 -11.44 29.02
C GLY A 500 -29.71 -10.02 28.66
N ASN A 501 -29.88 -9.17 29.66
CA ASN A 501 -30.18 -7.74 29.51
C ASN A 501 -28.95 -6.83 29.60
N ALA A 502 -27.81 -7.37 29.98
CA ALA A 502 -26.56 -6.61 30.14
C ALA A 502 -25.82 -6.45 28.82
N LEU A 503 -25.25 -5.27 28.59
CA LEU A 503 -24.31 -5.00 27.53
C LEU A 503 -22.91 -4.82 28.11
N SER A 504 -21.92 -5.41 27.50
CA SER A 504 -20.51 -5.17 27.83
C SER A 504 -19.73 -4.79 26.58
N LEU A 505 -18.85 -3.79 26.68
CA LEU A 505 -17.89 -3.46 25.64
C LEU A 505 -16.66 -4.35 25.80
N ARG A 506 -16.26 -4.99 24.71
CA ARG A 506 -15.11 -5.93 24.71
C ARG A 506 -14.21 -5.66 23.51
N SER A 507 -12.91 -5.92 23.68
CA SER A 507 -11.98 -6.15 22.57
C SER A 507 -11.43 -7.56 22.66
N PHE A 508 -11.25 -8.21 21.53
CA PHE A 508 -10.77 -9.57 21.39
C PHE A 508 -9.61 -9.65 20.42
N GLU A 509 -8.61 -10.46 20.73
CA GLU A 509 -7.47 -10.76 19.90
C GLU A 509 -7.27 -12.28 19.81
N GLN A 510 -7.33 -12.81 18.60
CA GLN A 510 -7.21 -14.25 18.35
C GLN A 510 -5.80 -14.80 18.61
N MET A 511 -4.74 -14.03 18.37
CA MET A 511 -3.36 -14.50 18.53
C MET A 511 -3.06 -14.94 19.96
N THR A 512 -3.52 -14.18 20.95
CA THR A 512 -3.34 -14.50 22.37
C THR A 512 -4.56 -15.13 23.00
N ASN A 513 -5.68 -15.15 22.27
CA ASN A 513 -7.01 -15.49 22.78
C ASN A 513 -7.44 -14.62 23.95
N ASP A 514 -6.91 -13.41 24.04
CA ASP A 514 -7.20 -12.47 25.11
C ASP A 514 -8.47 -11.67 24.81
N THR A 515 -9.27 -11.50 25.85
CA THR A 515 -10.46 -10.64 25.82
C THR A 515 -10.33 -9.59 26.92
N VAL A 516 -10.31 -8.32 26.53
CA VAL A 516 -10.38 -7.20 27.47
C VAL A 516 -11.82 -6.75 27.56
N ILE A 517 -12.37 -6.75 28.76
CA ILE A 517 -13.76 -6.37 29.03
C ILE A 517 -13.75 -5.07 29.81
N MET A 518 -14.43 -4.05 29.29
CA MET A 518 -14.73 -2.89 30.09
C MET A 518 -15.83 -3.27 31.11
N SER A 519 -15.59 -3.07 32.40
CA SER A 519 -16.49 -3.48 33.46
C SER A 519 -17.89 -2.88 33.33
N ALA A 520 -18.85 -3.73 33.52
CA ALA A 520 -20.27 -3.62 33.84
C ALA A 520 -21.01 -2.30 33.49
N GLY A 521 -22.03 -2.44 32.64
CA GLY A 521 -23.11 -1.48 32.57
C GLY A 521 -22.92 -0.40 31.52
N PHE A 522 -22.49 -0.77 30.30
CA PHE A 522 -22.69 0.12 29.17
C PHE A 522 -24.18 0.32 28.92
N ALA A 523 -24.67 1.53 29.19
CA ALA A 523 -26.12 1.84 29.21
C ALA A 523 -26.53 2.81 28.07
N SER A 524 -25.66 3.05 27.07
CA SER A 524 -25.96 3.94 25.96
C SER A 524 -26.64 3.23 24.80
N ASP A 525 -27.53 3.93 24.11
CA ASP A 525 -28.16 3.45 22.86
C ASP A 525 -27.18 3.45 21.67
N LYS A 526 -26.04 4.13 21.79
CA LYS A 526 -25.03 4.29 20.75
C LYS A 526 -23.62 4.35 21.31
N ILE A 527 -22.67 3.81 20.56
CA ILE A 527 -21.23 3.88 20.84
C ILE A 527 -20.47 4.13 19.54
N TRP A 528 -19.35 4.85 19.61
CA TRP A 528 -18.37 4.96 18.55
C TRP A 528 -17.23 3.99 18.79
N LEU A 529 -16.95 3.14 17.81
CA LEU A 529 -15.84 2.21 17.82
C LEU A 529 -14.78 2.69 16.83
N ARG A 530 -13.52 2.57 17.20
CA ARG A 530 -12.40 3.07 16.40
C ARG A 530 -11.30 2.04 16.31
N CYS A 531 -10.70 1.95 15.09
CA CYS A 531 -9.46 1.24 14.82
C CYS A 531 -8.40 2.28 14.43
N ILE A 532 -7.29 2.29 15.12
CA ILE A 532 -6.11 3.13 14.85
C ILE A 532 -5.04 2.23 14.27
N GLY A 533 -4.79 2.31 12.96
CA GLY A 533 -3.85 1.48 12.24
C GLY A 533 -2.54 2.20 11.94
N ASP A 534 -1.43 1.54 12.20
CA ASP A 534 -0.09 1.87 11.72
C ASP A 534 0.42 0.66 10.94
N TYR A 535 0.07 0.61 9.67
CA TYR A 535 0.33 -0.54 8.81
C TYR A 535 1.78 -0.58 8.33
N ASP A 536 2.48 0.54 8.39
CA ASP A 536 3.91 0.60 8.10
C ASP A 536 4.72 -0.13 9.20
N ASN A 537 4.24 -0.06 10.44
CA ASN A 537 4.80 -0.80 11.57
C ASN A 537 4.03 -2.09 11.90
N ASN A 538 3.06 -2.48 11.06
CA ASN A 538 2.26 -3.69 11.25
C ASN A 538 1.59 -3.80 12.62
N GLN A 539 0.91 -2.74 13.03
CA GLN A 539 0.23 -2.72 14.32
C GLN A 539 -1.06 -1.92 14.27
N MET A 540 -1.96 -2.25 15.17
CA MET A 540 -3.22 -1.54 15.35
C MET A 540 -3.65 -1.50 16.82
N GLN A 541 -4.52 -0.55 17.15
CA GLN A 541 -5.13 -0.44 18.46
C GLN A 541 -6.60 -0.07 18.34
N TYR A 542 -7.44 -0.64 19.21
CA TYR A 542 -8.84 -0.25 19.31
C TYR A 542 -9.07 0.86 20.32
N ALA A 543 -10.07 1.69 20.04
CA ALA A 543 -10.56 2.71 20.94
C ALA A 543 -12.10 2.82 20.82
N TYR A 544 -12.71 3.46 21.79
CA TYR A 544 -14.14 3.71 21.81
C TYR A 544 -14.45 5.09 22.38
N SER A 545 -15.66 5.59 22.08
CA SER A 545 -16.20 6.82 22.68
C SER A 545 -17.69 6.70 22.91
N THR A 546 -18.18 7.37 23.94
CA THR A 546 -19.61 7.49 24.25
C THR A 546 -20.21 8.83 23.79
N ASP A 547 -19.36 9.76 23.40
CA ASP A 547 -19.76 11.11 22.95
C ASP A 547 -19.33 11.43 21.51
N GLY A 548 -18.55 10.54 20.86
CA GLY A 548 -18.01 10.69 19.52
C GLY A 548 -16.82 11.64 19.39
N VAL A 549 -16.38 12.23 20.50
CA VAL A 549 -15.29 13.22 20.54
C VAL A 549 -14.10 12.70 21.35
N ASN A 550 -14.36 12.22 22.55
CA ASN A 550 -13.32 11.75 23.47
C ASN A 550 -13.17 10.23 23.35
N PHE A 551 -12.07 9.79 22.75
CA PHE A 551 -11.79 8.36 22.56
C PHE A 551 -10.83 7.84 23.62
N GLN A 552 -11.13 6.64 24.12
CA GLN A 552 -10.31 5.88 25.06
C GLN A 552 -9.91 4.56 24.42
N THR A 553 -8.64 4.17 24.56
CA THR A 553 -8.16 2.90 24.06
C THR A 553 -8.69 1.72 24.89
N LEU A 554 -8.96 0.60 24.24
CA LEU A 554 -9.35 -0.65 24.89
C LEU A 554 -8.47 -1.79 24.35
N GLY A 555 -7.79 -2.47 25.25
CA GLY A 555 -6.80 -3.49 24.88
C GLY A 555 -5.42 -2.91 24.57
N ARG A 556 -4.51 -3.79 24.20
CA ARG A 556 -3.13 -3.45 23.86
C ARG A 556 -2.99 -3.02 22.40
N ILE A 557 -1.82 -2.53 22.04
CA ILE A 557 -1.39 -2.44 20.63
C ILE A 557 -1.17 -3.87 20.14
N MET A 558 -1.83 -4.24 19.05
CA MET A 558 -1.81 -5.58 18.48
C MET A 558 -0.90 -5.62 17.27
N PRO A 559 -0.03 -6.63 17.14
CA PRO A 559 0.72 -6.86 15.93
C PRO A 559 -0.22 -7.36 14.82
N LEU A 560 0.03 -6.91 13.61
CA LEU A 560 -0.64 -7.40 12.40
C LEU A 560 0.32 -8.29 11.61
N THR A 561 -0.24 -9.26 10.91
CA THR A 561 0.53 -10.21 10.09
C THR A 561 -0.14 -10.40 8.73
N TYR A 562 0.62 -10.92 7.78
CA TYR A 562 0.11 -11.44 6.52
C TYR A 562 0.34 -12.94 6.47
N GLN A 563 -0.66 -13.70 6.11
CA GLN A 563 -0.55 -15.16 6.04
C GLN A 563 -1.13 -15.71 4.74
N LEU A 564 -0.42 -16.64 4.11
CA LEU A 564 -0.87 -17.31 2.89
C LEU A 564 -2.14 -18.16 3.08
N ILE A 565 -2.53 -18.42 4.32
CA ILE A 565 -3.80 -19.11 4.60
C ILE A 565 -5.01 -18.28 4.18
N SER A 566 -4.93 -16.94 4.23
CA SER A 566 -5.97 -16.04 3.75
C SER A 566 -5.70 -15.48 2.35
N PHE A 567 -4.43 -15.40 1.95
CA PHE A 567 -3.97 -14.69 0.75
C PHE A 567 -4.50 -13.26 0.63
N GLN A 568 -4.89 -12.65 1.74
CA GLN A 568 -5.40 -11.28 1.81
C GLN A 568 -4.74 -10.52 2.94
N GLY A 569 -4.60 -9.22 2.75
CA GLY A 569 -4.23 -8.29 3.80
C GLY A 569 -5.34 -8.05 4.82
N SER A 570 -5.06 -7.19 5.76
CA SER A 570 -6.02 -6.76 6.79
C SER A 570 -7.23 -6.07 6.16
N ARG A 571 -8.41 -6.36 6.73
CA ARG A 571 -9.68 -5.76 6.30
C ARG A 571 -10.48 -5.31 7.51
N HIS A 572 -10.96 -4.07 7.50
CA HIS A 572 -11.99 -3.66 8.44
C HIS A 572 -13.24 -4.49 8.23
N ALA A 573 -13.90 -4.88 9.31
CA ALA A 573 -15.06 -5.75 9.29
C ALA A 573 -16.20 -5.16 10.13
N LEU A 574 -17.37 -5.03 9.52
CA LEU A 574 -18.63 -4.73 10.19
C LEU A 574 -19.39 -6.04 10.33
N PHE A 575 -19.71 -6.43 11.56
CA PHE A 575 -20.22 -7.77 11.82
C PHE A 575 -21.31 -7.81 12.90
N ALA A 576 -22.13 -8.86 12.82
CA ALA A 576 -23.07 -9.26 13.86
C ALA A 576 -23.22 -10.79 13.86
N PHE A 577 -23.00 -11.43 15.02
CA PHE A 577 -23.24 -12.86 15.19
C PHE A 577 -23.81 -13.19 16.56
N ASN A 578 -24.39 -14.38 16.74
CA ASN A 578 -24.96 -14.82 18.00
C ASN A 578 -24.27 -16.10 18.48
N VAL A 579 -23.64 -16.04 19.64
CA VAL A 579 -22.86 -17.13 20.23
C VAL A 579 -23.73 -18.24 20.86
N LYS A 580 -25.06 -18.06 20.92
CA LYS A 580 -26.00 -19.08 21.49
C LYS A 580 -26.53 -20.04 20.44
N GLY A 581 -25.92 -20.09 19.25
CA GLY A 581 -26.28 -21.04 18.19
C GLY A 581 -27.67 -20.80 17.57
N LYS A 582 -28.24 -19.60 17.71
CA LYS A 582 -29.55 -19.21 17.17
C LYS A 582 -29.49 -17.85 16.48
N GLN A 583 -30.49 -17.56 15.66
CA GLN A 583 -30.64 -16.22 15.10
C GLN A 583 -30.91 -15.21 16.22
N GLY A 584 -30.05 -14.18 16.29
CA GLY A 584 -30.11 -13.13 17.27
C GLY A 584 -30.99 -11.95 16.86
N GLY A 585 -30.59 -10.76 17.35
CA GLY A 585 -31.09 -9.48 16.91
C GLY A 585 -30.35 -8.94 15.69
N TYR A 586 -30.10 -7.65 15.66
CA TYR A 586 -29.37 -7.01 14.55
C TYR A 586 -28.46 -5.89 15.08
N ALA A 587 -27.37 -5.67 14.38
CA ALA A 587 -26.58 -4.45 14.50
C ALA A 587 -27.11 -3.38 13.52
N GLU A 588 -27.22 -2.15 14.00
CA GLU A 588 -27.35 -0.97 13.14
C GLU A 588 -26.07 -0.17 13.22
N ILE A 589 -25.49 0.13 12.06
CA ILE A 589 -24.18 0.73 11.89
C ILE A 589 -24.32 1.95 11.00
N ASP A 590 -23.63 3.03 11.35
CA ASP A 590 -23.71 4.31 10.66
C ASP A 590 -22.33 4.99 10.64
N ASN A 591 -22.18 6.01 9.80
CA ASN A 591 -21.02 6.91 9.76
C ASN A 591 -19.66 6.17 9.84
N PHE A 592 -19.46 5.22 8.94
CA PHE A 592 -18.14 4.62 8.76
C PHE A 592 -17.22 5.64 8.12
N THR A 593 -16.26 6.13 8.88
CA THR A 593 -15.30 7.13 8.43
C THR A 593 -13.89 6.56 8.45
N VAL A 594 -13.15 6.81 7.38
CA VAL A 594 -11.72 6.52 7.29
C VAL A 594 -11.00 7.85 7.18
N ASP A 595 -10.18 8.16 8.18
CA ASP A 595 -9.30 9.32 8.16
C ASP A 595 -7.98 8.90 7.50
N GLU A 596 -7.83 9.32 6.24
CA GLU A 596 -6.69 9.04 5.37
C GLU A 596 -6.36 10.29 4.54
N PRO A 597 -6.01 11.41 5.18
CA PRO A 597 -5.71 12.62 4.43
C PRO A 597 -4.49 12.41 3.53
N CYS A 598 -4.55 12.87 2.29
CA CYS A 598 -3.46 12.77 1.32
C CYS A 598 -2.21 13.51 1.80
N ALA A 599 -1.06 12.85 1.76
CA ALA A 599 0.22 13.50 2.04
C ALA A 599 0.71 14.30 0.82
N ASP A 600 0.96 15.57 1.00
CA ASP A 600 1.71 16.37 0.03
C ASP A 600 3.21 16.14 0.23
N ARG A 601 3.76 15.15 -0.47
CA ARG A 601 5.18 14.80 -0.38
C ARG A 601 6.10 15.81 -1.01
N SER A 602 5.62 16.67 -1.88
CA SER A 602 6.44 17.72 -2.48
C SER A 602 7.01 18.66 -1.41
N LYS A 603 6.30 18.79 -0.29
CA LYS A 603 6.77 19.56 0.89
C LYS A 603 7.80 18.84 1.76
N ASN A 604 8.02 17.54 1.56
CA ASN A 604 9.02 16.78 2.31
C ASN A 604 10.43 17.03 1.80
N ILE A 605 10.59 17.53 0.59
CA ILE A 605 11.89 17.89 0.05
C ILE A 605 12.32 19.24 0.64
N PRO A 606 13.45 19.33 1.35
CA PRO A 606 13.85 20.54 2.05
C PRO A 606 14.49 21.57 1.11
N TYR A 607 13.77 21.99 0.07
CA TYR A 607 14.24 22.96 -0.90
C TYR A 607 14.69 24.27 -0.26
N GLY A 608 15.85 24.79 -0.69
CA GLY A 608 16.45 26.02 -0.19
C GLY A 608 17.07 25.92 1.19
N LYS A 609 16.83 24.84 1.93
CA LYS A 609 17.40 24.61 3.26
C LYS A 609 18.82 24.10 3.17
N THR A 610 19.60 24.35 4.24
CA THR A 610 20.89 23.69 4.46
C THR A 610 20.67 22.52 5.41
N ILE A 611 21.09 21.33 5.00
CA ILE A 611 20.88 20.08 5.73
C ILE A 611 22.20 19.34 5.95
N ARG A 612 22.21 18.43 6.92
CA ARG A 612 23.16 17.31 6.99
C ARG A 612 22.50 16.06 6.44
N ILE A 613 23.23 15.34 5.62
CA ILE A 613 22.77 14.06 5.04
C ILE A 613 23.42 12.94 5.84
N ILE A 614 22.62 12.13 6.50
CA ILE A 614 23.06 11.10 7.43
C ILE A 614 22.69 9.73 6.87
N ASN A 615 23.67 8.85 6.76
CA ASN A 615 23.40 7.45 6.40
C ASN A 615 22.66 6.77 7.56
N LYS A 616 21.45 6.28 7.31
CA LYS A 616 20.58 5.74 8.35
C LYS A 616 21.17 4.51 9.02
N ALA A 617 21.79 3.63 8.25
CA ALA A 617 22.36 2.37 8.78
C ALA A 617 23.54 2.60 9.73
N THR A 618 24.27 3.70 9.58
CA THR A 618 25.49 3.98 10.36
C THR A 618 25.39 5.17 11.30
N GLY A 619 24.38 6.03 11.14
CA GLY A 619 24.24 7.30 11.86
C GLY A 619 25.34 8.32 11.51
N ARG A 620 26.09 8.12 10.43
CA ARG A 620 27.25 8.92 10.04
C ARG A 620 26.87 9.94 8.97
N PRO A 621 27.16 11.24 9.16
CA PRO A 621 26.90 12.25 8.14
C PRO A 621 27.89 12.15 6.97
N ALA A 622 27.41 12.51 5.78
CA ALA A 622 28.26 12.72 4.62
C ALA A 622 29.08 14.02 4.79
N ILE A 623 30.32 14.00 4.32
CA ILE A 623 31.27 15.12 4.42
C ILE A 623 31.94 15.36 3.06
N ALA A 624 32.02 16.63 2.66
CA ALA A 624 32.70 17.07 1.46
C ALA A 624 34.14 17.48 1.78
N LEU A 625 35.11 16.63 1.50
CA LEU A 625 36.50 16.88 1.80
C LEU A 625 37.17 17.77 0.73
N LYS A 626 38.25 18.48 1.12
CA LYS A 626 38.96 19.41 0.26
C LYS A 626 39.54 18.78 -1.03
N HIS A 627 39.85 17.47 -0.99
CA HIS A 627 40.38 16.76 -2.17
C HIS A 627 39.31 16.29 -3.17
N GLY A 628 38.04 16.66 -3.00
CA GLY A 628 37.01 16.48 -3.98
C GLY A 628 36.20 15.20 -3.85
N MET A 629 36.37 14.41 -2.80
CA MET A 629 35.60 13.17 -2.58
C MET A 629 34.58 13.33 -1.46
N LEU A 630 33.43 12.66 -1.60
CA LEU A 630 32.49 12.55 -0.52
C LEU A 630 32.81 11.30 0.33
N HIS A 631 32.73 11.48 1.64
CA HIS A 631 32.92 10.43 2.64
C HIS A 631 31.78 10.42 3.64
N TYR A 632 31.67 9.37 4.43
CA TYR A 632 30.93 9.39 5.69
C TYR A 632 31.94 9.63 6.82
N THR A 633 31.73 10.69 7.61
CA THR A 633 32.57 11.02 8.76
C THR A 633 32.09 10.29 10.04
N HIS A 634 32.60 10.61 11.21
CA HIS A 634 32.14 10.03 12.47
C HIS A 634 30.73 10.53 12.84
N ALA A 635 30.00 9.69 13.57
CA ALA A 635 28.66 10.06 14.04
C ALA A 635 28.71 11.32 14.92
N GLY A 636 27.76 12.25 14.69
CA GLY A 636 27.68 13.50 15.43
C GLY A 636 28.62 14.63 14.94
N ASP A 637 29.34 14.47 13.82
CA ASP A 637 30.08 15.54 13.18
C ASP A 637 29.13 16.65 12.73
N LYS A 638 29.36 17.88 13.20
CA LYS A 638 28.57 19.08 12.88
C LYS A 638 29.35 20.13 12.12
N SER A 639 30.55 19.79 11.63
CA SER A 639 31.40 20.73 10.88
C SER A 639 30.67 21.27 9.64
N GLU A 640 31.10 22.43 9.13
CA GLU A 640 30.58 23.05 7.92
C GLU A 640 30.70 22.13 6.70
N LEU A 641 31.72 21.27 6.67
CA LEU A 641 31.93 20.32 5.58
C LEU A 641 30.82 19.24 5.49
N THR A 642 29.98 19.08 6.54
CA THR A 642 28.82 18.19 6.55
C THR A 642 27.53 18.86 6.06
N GLN A 643 27.60 20.13 5.66
CA GLN A 643 26.45 20.94 5.29
C GLN A 643 26.24 20.94 3.78
N PHE A 644 25.02 20.68 3.36
CA PHE A 644 24.59 20.70 1.96
C PHE A 644 23.34 21.55 1.83
N LYS A 645 23.38 22.56 0.94
CA LYS A 645 22.18 23.30 0.56
C LYS A 645 21.43 22.53 -0.52
N VAL A 646 20.14 22.31 -0.31
CA VAL A 646 19.27 21.63 -1.28
C VAL A 646 18.77 22.66 -2.28
N ILE A 647 19.21 22.53 -3.52
CA ILE A 647 18.82 23.40 -4.63
C ILE A 647 17.69 22.74 -5.39
N ASP A 648 16.57 23.44 -5.54
CA ASP A 648 15.43 22.99 -6.32
C ASP A 648 15.78 22.95 -7.81
N ARG A 649 15.55 21.81 -8.43
CA ARG A 649 15.67 21.57 -9.87
C ARG A 649 14.31 21.30 -10.53
N GLY A 650 13.23 21.34 -9.70
CA GLY A 650 11.84 21.04 -10.04
C GLY A 650 11.58 19.54 -10.21
N GLN A 651 10.30 19.14 -10.36
CA GLN A 651 9.86 17.74 -10.54
C GLN A 651 10.45 16.76 -9.50
N GLY A 652 10.64 17.17 -8.25
CA GLY A 652 11.29 16.34 -7.24
C GLY A 652 12.80 16.20 -7.39
N LEU A 653 13.39 16.93 -8.34
CA LEU A 653 14.83 16.92 -8.59
C LEU A 653 15.55 17.93 -7.70
N VAL A 654 16.74 17.56 -7.25
CA VAL A 654 17.59 18.39 -6.42
C VAL A 654 19.04 18.41 -6.95
N ALA A 655 19.76 19.48 -6.65
CA ALA A 655 21.21 19.48 -6.60
C ALA A 655 21.66 19.77 -5.18
N LEU A 656 22.81 19.26 -4.79
CA LEU A 656 23.37 19.43 -3.46
C LEU A 656 24.60 20.34 -3.53
N GLN A 657 24.52 21.55 -2.95
CA GLN A 657 25.62 22.49 -2.89
C GLN A 657 26.34 22.36 -1.56
N CYS A 658 27.65 22.12 -1.59
CA CYS A 658 28.51 22.10 -0.42
C CYS A 658 28.71 23.50 0.17
N ALA A 659 29.17 23.58 1.41
CA ALA A 659 29.39 24.87 2.11
C ALA A 659 30.37 25.81 1.37
N ASP A 660 31.31 25.28 0.61
CA ASP A 660 32.26 26.05 -0.18
C ASP A 660 31.75 26.42 -1.59
N GLY A 661 30.48 26.15 -1.88
CA GLY A 661 29.83 26.51 -3.13
C GLY A 661 29.97 25.49 -4.26
N ARG A 662 30.76 24.43 -4.08
CA ARG A 662 30.81 23.29 -5.02
C ARG A 662 29.56 22.45 -4.99
N TYR A 663 29.36 21.56 -5.99
CA TYR A 663 28.21 20.70 -6.07
C TYR A 663 28.61 19.23 -6.05
N VAL A 664 27.76 18.39 -5.46
CA VAL A 664 27.89 16.94 -5.54
C VAL A 664 27.70 16.51 -6.99
N LYS A 665 28.63 15.72 -7.52
CA LYS A 665 28.65 15.25 -8.91
C LYS A 665 28.98 13.77 -8.99
N VAL A 666 28.26 13.04 -9.84
CA VAL A 666 28.52 11.64 -10.17
C VAL A 666 29.36 11.56 -11.43
N TYR A 667 30.51 10.87 -11.36
CA TYR A 667 31.47 10.73 -12.47
C TYR A 667 31.43 9.36 -13.13
N GLY A 668 31.12 8.30 -12.41
CA GLY A 668 31.17 6.92 -12.89
C GLY A 668 30.19 5.99 -12.20
N ASP A 669 30.35 4.69 -12.41
CA ASP A 669 29.31 3.70 -12.14
C ASP A 669 29.61 2.72 -11.00
N GLY A 670 30.71 2.83 -10.26
CA GLY A 670 30.87 1.84 -9.23
C GLY A 670 32.18 1.84 -8.47
N LEU A 671 33.11 2.74 -8.76
CA LEU A 671 34.34 2.83 -7.99
C LEU A 671 34.24 3.83 -6.84
N PRO A 672 34.95 3.61 -5.74
CA PRO A 672 35.11 4.61 -4.68
C PRO A 672 35.57 5.94 -5.29
N GLY A 673 34.93 7.02 -4.92
CA GLY A 673 35.23 8.35 -5.43
C GLY A 673 34.57 8.71 -6.77
N ASP A 674 33.70 7.88 -7.31
CA ASP A 674 32.87 8.22 -8.48
C ASP A 674 31.79 9.26 -8.12
N VAL A 675 31.48 9.42 -6.85
CA VAL A 675 30.70 10.55 -6.34
C VAL A 675 31.63 11.58 -5.75
N ARG A 676 31.72 12.72 -6.41
CA ARG A 676 32.58 13.82 -6.02
C ARG A 676 31.81 15.12 -6.05
N PHE A 677 32.42 16.19 -5.59
CA PHE A 677 31.93 17.53 -5.82
C PHE A 677 32.78 18.22 -6.88
N THR A 678 32.15 19.09 -7.66
CA THR A 678 32.81 19.85 -8.71
C THR A 678 33.12 21.28 -8.27
N THR A 679 34.22 21.83 -8.77
CA THR A 679 34.54 23.26 -8.64
C THR A 679 33.72 24.12 -9.61
N ASP A 680 33.05 23.50 -10.57
CA ASP A 680 32.30 24.23 -11.58
C ASP A 680 30.98 24.77 -10.98
N LYS A 681 30.47 25.84 -11.55
CA LYS A 681 29.13 26.33 -11.23
C LYS A 681 28.09 25.31 -11.57
N LEU A 682 26.93 25.36 -10.91
CA LEU A 682 25.82 24.48 -11.21
C LEU A 682 25.41 24.66 -12.67
N VAL A 683 25.61 23.59 -13.44
CA VAL A 683 25.26 23.55 -14.86
C VAL A 683 23.75 23.31 -14.97
N GLY A 684 23.03 24.17 -15.70
CA GLY A 684 21.59 24.01 -15.93
C GLY A 684 20.68 25.18 -15.56
N GLY A 685 21.23 26.19 -14.89
CA GLY A 685 20.59 27.52 -14.81
C GLY A 685 21.05 28.44 -15.92
N GLU A 686 22.11 28.08 -16.67
CA GLU A 686 22.70 28.86 -17.74
C GLU A 686 22.72 28.07 -19.06
N LYS A 687 22.62 28.79 -20.15
CA LYS A 687 22.34 28.34 -21.54
C LYS A 687 23.37 27.40 -22.21
N LEU A 688 24.33 26.81 -21.52
CA LEU A 688 25.49 26.18 -22.16
C LEU A 688 25.86 24.78 -21.67
N ALA A 689 24.99 24.10 -20.89
CA ALA A 689 25.31 22.78 -20.41
C ALA A 689 24.83 21.68 -21.38
N THR A 690 25.67 20.68 -21.60
CA THR A 690 25.23 19.45 -22.22
C THR A 690 24.29 18.70 -21.23
N THR A 691 23.33 17.93 -21.77
CA THR A 691 22.38 17.15 -20.95
C THR A 691 23.12 16.24 -19.95
N ASP A 692 24.26 15.69 -20.34
CA ASP A 692 25.09 14.83 -19.49
C ASP A 692 25.65 15.53 -18.26
N ASP A 693 26.06 16.79 -18.40
CA ASP A 693 26.62 17.54 -17.29
C ASP A 693 25.54 17.90 -16.26
N ILE A 694 24.34 18.25 -16.75
CA ILE A 694 23.19 18.52 -15.88
C ILE A 694 22.83 17.27 -15.08
N ASN A 695 22.72 16.12 -15.73
CA ASN A 695 22.35 14.85 -15.12
C ASN A 695 23.38 14.41 -14.06
N SER A 696 24.65 14.74 -14.25
CA SER A 696 25.70 14.36 -13.30
C SER A 696 25.61 15.04 -11.94
N THR A 697 24.93 16.19 -11.83
CA THR A 697 24.72 16.94 -10.59
C THR A 697 23.27 16.95 -10.13
N THR A 698 22.41 16.21 -10.79
CA THR A 698 20.96 16.18 -10.53
C THR A 698 20.54 14.83 -9.97
N PHE A 699 19.78 14.88 -8.90
CA PHE A 699 19.28 13.71 -8.18
C PHE A 699 17.77 13.78 -8.06
N LEU A 700 17.08 12.67 -8.25
CA LEU A 700 15.68 12.53 -7.91
C LEU A 700 15.56 12.18 -6.43
N TRP A 701 14.85 13.02 -5.69
CA TRP A 701 14.55 12.78 -4.27
C TRP A 701 13.46 11.74 -4.14
N GLN A 702 13.76 10.66 -3.42
CA GLN A 702 12.80 9.58 -3.15
C GLN A 702 12.44 9.59 -1.68
N ASP A 703 11.22 9.97 -1.37
CA ASP A 703 10.72 10.04 -0.01
C ASP A 703 10.34 8.65 0.53
N TYR A 704 10.73 8.37 1.76
CA TYR A 704 10.43 7.13 2.47
C TYR A 704 9.62 7.36 3.74
N LEU A 705 8.99 8.52 3.91
CA LEU A 705 8.30 8.92 5.12
C LEU A 705 9.26 9.10 6.33
N ASP A 706 8.75 9.64 7.44
CA ASP A 706 9.50 9.84 8.69
C ASP A 706 10.90 10.49 8.52
N HIS A 707 11.05 11.39 7.53
CA HIS A 707 12.32 12.08 7.14
C HIS A 707 13.38 11.16 6.51
N ASP A 708 13.07 9.92 6.23
CA ASP A 708 13.94 9.05 5.46
C ASP A 708 13.80 9.34 3.97
N PHE A 709 14.90 9.26 3.24
CA PHE A 709 14.92 9.51 1.80
C PHE A 709 16.06 8.77 1.11
N MET A 710 15.98 8.73 -0.22
CA MET A 710 17.08 8.29 -1.08
C MET A 710 17.30 9.32 -2.19
N LEU A 711 18.48 9.31 -2.76
CA LEU A 711 18.85 10.18 -3.88
C LEU A 711 19.25 9.32 -5.08
N LEU A 712 18.41 9.32 -6.10
CA LEU A 712 18.68 8.63 -7.36
C LEU A 712 19.39 9.58 -8.32
N SER A 713 20.59 9.25 -8.74
CA SER A 713 21.34 10.04 -9.72
C SER A 713 20.71 9.92 -11.11
N LEU A 714 20.50 11.04 -11.80
CA LEU A 714 20.06 11.00 -13.21
C LEU A 714 21.21 10.63 -14.18
N LYS A 715 22.47 10.58 -13.73
CA LYS A 715 23.62 10.22 -14.58
C LYS A 715 23.67 8.73 -14.88
N ASN A 716 23.47 7.90 -13.86
CA ASN A 716 23.67 6.45 -13.94
C ASN A 716 22.51 5.64 -13.38
N HIS A 717 21.44 6.32 -12.92
CA HIS A 717 20.26 5.72 -12.29
C HIS A 717 20.57 4.82 -11.08
N LYS A 718 21.65 5.16 -10.35
CA LYS A 718 22.04 4.51 -9.09
C LYS A 718 21.86 5.48 -7.93
N TYR A 719 21.74 4.91 -6.74
CA TYR A 719 21.50 5.69 -5.53
C TYR A 719 22.81 6.20 -4.93
N LEU A 720 22.78 7.37 -4.30
CA LEU A 720 23.85 7.78 -3.41
C LEU A 720 23.79 6.93 -2.14
N GLY A 721 24.80 6.15 -1.91
CA GLY A 721 24.85 5.24 -0.79
C GLY A 721 26.26 4.94 -0.36
N LYS A 722 26.43 3.88 0.40
CA LYS A 722 27.74 3.36 0.74
C LYS A 722 28.36 2.71 -0.49
N SER A 723 29.59 3.04 -0.81
CA SER A 723 30.31 2.39 -1.89
C SER A 723 30.35 0.87 -1.68
N PRO A 724 30.06 0.05 -2.71
CA PRO A 724 30.16 -1.39 -2.57
C PRO A 724 31.56 -1.79 -2.09
N ALA A 725 31.62 -2.73 -1.15
CA ALA A 725 32.86 -3.20 -0.57
C ALA A 725 33.73 -3.83 -1.64
N THR A 726 34.83 -3.18 -1.99
CA THR A 726 35.88 -3.74 -2.87
C THR A 726 36.92 -4.56 -2.10
N GLY A 727 36.60 -4.98 -0.86
CA GLY A 727 37.52 -5.68 0.03
C GLY A 727 38.58 -4.80 0.69
N SER A 728 38.61 -3.50 0.43
CA SER A 728 39.47 -2.55 1.11
C SER A 728 38.82 -2.02 2.39
N PRO A 729 39.50 -1.99 3.52
CA PRO A 729 38.98 -1.42 4.76
C PRO A 729 38.62 0.07 4.63
N TYR A 730 39.13 0.76 3.62
CA TYR A 730 38.86 2.17 3.37
C TYR A 730 37.64 2.43 2.47
N SER A 731 37.12 1.40 1.79
CA SER A 731 35.95 1.56 0.90
C SER A 731 34.64 1.82 1.64
N TRP A 732 34.63 1.65 2.94
CA TRP A 732 33.43 1.77 3.77
C TRP A 732 33.03 3.21 4.10
N ASP A 733 33.92 4.14 3.88
CA ASP A 733 33.75 5.53 4.26
C ASP A 733 33.37 6.45 3.08
N PHE A 734 33.42 5.91 1.87
CA PHE A 734 33.09 6.69 0.68
C PHE A 734 31.58 6.67 0.36
N VAL A 735 31.06 7.81 -0.05
CA VAL A 735 29.79 7.89 -0.73
C VAL A 735 30.01 7.44 -2.16
N GLY A 736 29.28 6.42 -2.59
CA GLY A 736 29.40 5.84 -3.92
C GLY A 736 28.03 5.51 -4.52
N PRO A 737 27.99 5.16 -5.81
CA PRO A 737 26.78 4.70 -6.44
C PRO A 737 26.41 3.29 -5.93
N ASP A 738 25.19 3.14 -5.47
CA ASP A 738 24.62 1.87 -5.02
C ASP A 738 23.45 1.49 -5.92
N PRO A 739 23.50 0.34 -6.61
CA PRO A 739 22.38 -0.08 -7.44
C PRO A 739 21.15 -0.51 -6.63
N ALA A 740 21.34 -0.92 -5.37
CA ALA A 740 20.30 -1.48 -4.54
C ALA A 740 19.92 -0.58 -3.36
N ARG A 741 18.64 -0.58 -3.00
CA ARG A 741 18.13 0.23 -1.87
C ARG A 741 18.54 -0.27 -0.49
N ARG A 742 19.03 -1.51 -0.37
CA ARG A 742 19.29 -2.15 0.95
C ARG A 742 20.68 -1.89 1.52
N ASN A 743 21.61 -1.42 0.75
CA ASN A 743 23.04 -1.40 1.12
C ASN A 743 23.53 -0.05 1.65
N GLY A 744 22.72 0.62 2.48
CA GLY A 744 23.11 1.89 3.07
C GLY A 744 22.82 3.10 2.17
N SER A 745 21.93 2.95 1.21
CA SER A 745 21.42 4.04 0.37
C SER A 745 20.28 4.82 1.02
N VAL A 746 19.72 4.33 2.12
CA VAL A 746 18.72 5.09 2.88
C VAL A 746 19.40 6.12 3.76
N LEU A 747 18.94 7.34 3.61
CA LEU A 747 19.47 8.54 4.20
C LEU A 747 18.42 9.21 5.11
N MET A 748 18.88 9.94 6.11
CA MET A 748 18.07 10.87 6.90
C MET A 748 18.65 12.27 6.73
N TRP A 749 17.87 13.30 6.99
CA TRP A 749 18.37 14.66 6.98
C TRP A 749 18.05 15.40 8.29
N GLU A 750 18.95 16.28 8.67
CA GLU A 750 18.78 17.23 9.76
C GLU A 750 18.96 18.64 9.22
N GLU A 751 18.03 19.54 9.55
CA GLU A 751 18.17 20.95 9.19
C GLU A 751 19.29 21.62 10.01
N VAL A 752 20.16 22.33 9.32
CA VAL A 752 21.16 23.14 9.97
C VAL A 752 20.53 24.48 10.37
N MET A 753 20.18 24.59 11.64
CA MET A 753 19.69 25.86 12.19
C MET A 753 20.83 26.89 12.17
N LYS A 754 20.58 28.08 11.61
CA LYS A 754 21.51 29.19 11.80
C LYS A 754 21.43 29.63 13.26
N GLU A 755 22.55 29.55 13.96
CA GLU A 755 22.70 30.12 15.30
C GLU A 755 22.53 31.65 15.28
#